data_994bf4c043aa5a02199ba15faa76b15b
#
_entry.id   994bf4c043aa5a02199ba15faa76b15b
#
_cell.length_a   1.000
_cell.length_b   1.000
_cell.length_c   1.000
_cell.angle_alpha   90.00
_cell.angle_beta   90.00
_cell.angle_gamma   90.00
#
_symmetry.space_group_name_H-M   'P 1'
#
loop_
_entity.id
_entity.type
_entity.pdbx_description
1 polymer ?
#
loop_
_entity_poly.entity_id
_entity_poly.type
_entity_poly.pdbx_seq_one_letter_code
_entity_poly.pdbx_strand_id
1 'polypeptide(L)'
;MTITMTIPSTFAETGATDNGDNSGTANVQKQDNNSGEDASNEPSTPKTTNVSSKKDDSSSVNVKFSDSGNGSFNYRLSTATEETSKEVYAGKTSILAAHIGDEIEISTYALDGNKTNIDVKDAEITKEISYGNNCKLVYVKIIGSNPSVDINFAGGESLGSSKPAKMAMARGVGFFRAPASSMSVYVNLSKYQFGYKSGGSRYYPNKYGLFTSGTSGVYGGAVFCSEHDRTPTMGSMTGYVMNDSTIRKILYYGYKGPAQWSGFSSSSYNGSYKVWGSNTNRTEIAGTVITSQALSNRFNSLGGRGTATNPAGLSAFMSYVNSQPDPASTYTAYKATASGQDMMWGVYNPKGKLQLVKEVKSNKTLTEQCKNMYSLAGAEYYVSKNRDGSGYVGMFTTKEDGSTDPIELDAGRYYVKEVKAPKGYALDTEIYSVNVSSGNTSWVTSKDEPLFDPVAIMLFKTSDGESYLNTEKDMSGAEFEISYYDEMFDNADEAANKTPVRKWVLQTQKNANTNKYQASLRDKYKVAGDDFFKNEQGAIVIPRGTITIREIKAPKGFKVDPSIYVTHVDNDLHSNDKLVYNFGNAPEQPNKPLVPKIGTTALDAATTDNVGSHGKKVKLVDKVSYKQLSEGETYTVKGKLMDKATGQPLLVNGREVTAEKTFTVTNANSTITGDGASGSVDLEYEVDSTVLVGKTTVVFEHLYYDGKEIATHADIDDEGQSVHFPKVGTTAKSRETNSNLGMPRANETIVDTVKYENLVIGKVYTVKGKLMDKATKQPIKDEHGNEITASKTFTATSKTGSVDLEYTYNSLNRQGKTTVVFEDMYHNDKLVATHSDITDEGQSIEYPNIHTKADVKQIGKLKDGNITIVDKVFYKNLTIGKVYTVKGKLMDKATGQPLLVNGREVTAEKTFTATRNTGSIEVEFTLPAKVLQGKTTVVFEDMYNDGVKIATHSDITDINQTIAIGRLDVNFPYGGHGLGSVKTGDPLALGLTLMILGISSMLLVVVIRAKKRANEAE
;
A
#
# COMPACT_ATOMS: atom_id res chain seq x y z
N MET A 1 -24.66 -20.34 17.32
CA MET A 1 -23.97 -19.62 16.25
C MET A 1 -22.50 -19.92 16.35
N THR A 2 -21.99 -20.55 15.37
CA THR A 2 -20.53 -20.74 15.24
C THR A 2 -20.01 -19.53 14.48
N ILE A 3 -19.29 -18.65 15.16
CA ILE A 3 -18.54 -17.60 14.50
C ILE A 3 -17.33 -18.28 13.88
N THR A 4 -17.35 -18.50 12.59
CA THR A 4 -16.19 -19.04 11.88
C THR A 4 -15.25 -17.87 11.62
N MET A 5 -14.24 -17.74 12.46
CA MET A 5 -13.10 -16.87 12.14
C MET A 5 -12.17 -17.60 11.20
N THR A 6 -11.97 -17.08 10.04
CA THR A 6 -10.89 -17.49 9.15
C THR A 6 -9.61 -16.81 9.60
N ILE A 7 -8.71 -17.56 10.22
CA ILE A 7 -7.35 -17.11 10.51
C ILE A 7 -6.49 -17.52 9.33
N PRO A 8 -5.73 -16.61 8.70
CA PRO A 8 -4.68 -17.03 7.78
C PRO A 8 -3.54 -17.64 8.61
N SER A 9 -3.28 -18.90 8.43
CA SER A 9 -2.13 -19.59 9.02
C SER A 9 -0.87 -19.27 8.25
N THR A 10 -0.02 -18.43 8.82
CA THR A 10 1.41 -18.42 8.50
C THR A 10 2.16 -19.03 9.67
N PHE A 11 2.53 -20.27 9.56
CA PHE A 11 3.56 -20.87 10.40
C PHE A 11 4.90 -20.74 9.72
N ALA A 12 5.81 -20.04 10.37
CA ALA A 12 7.24 -20.20 10.16
C ALA A 12 7.78 -20.97 11.36
N GLU A 13 8.31 -22.13 11.14
CA GLU A 13 9.03 -22.88 12.15
C GLU A 13 10.52 -22.82 11.88
N THR A 14 11.22 -22.43 12.92
CA THR A 14 12.68 -22.42 13.08
C THR A 14 13.20 -23.83 13.34
N GLY A 15 14.27 -24.18 12.70
CA GLY A 15 15.05 -25.36 13.04
C GLY A 15 16.46 -25.23 12.51
N ALA A 16 17.38 -25.17 13.42
CA ALA A 16 18.80 -24.89 13.27
C ALA A 16 19.65 -26.06 12.78
N THR A 17 20.90 -25.66 12.41
CA THR A 17 22.15 -26.42 12.32
C THR A 17 22.35 -27.32 11.08
N ASP A 18 23.39 -27.37 10.40
CA ASP A 18 24.81 -26.97 10.52
C ASP A 18 25.54 -27.52 9.28
N ASN A 19 26.58 -26.79 8.85
CA ASN A 19 27.78 -27.27 8.13
C ASN A 19 27.78 -27.90 6.73
N GLY A 20 28.61 -27.31 5.91
CA GLY A 20 29.44 -28.03 5.00
C GLY A 20 29.61 -27.54 3.59
N ASP A 21 30.52 -26.63 3.42
CA ASP A 21 31.55 -26.51 2.35
C ASP A 21 31.31 -26.98 0.90
N ASN A 22 31.69 -26.06 0.08
CA ASN A 22 32.59 -26.16 -1.06
C ASN A 22 32.08 -26.05 -2.51
N SER A 23 32.46 -24.91 -3.07
CA SER A 23 33.15 -24.69 -4.35
C SER A 23 32.52 -25.11 -5.66
N GLY A 24 32.57 -24.19 -6.58
CA GLY A 24 32.89 -24.50 -7.94
C GLY A 24 32.19 -23.72 -9.03
N THR A 25 32.73 -22.55 -9.29
CA THR A 25 33.05 -21.97 -10.62
C THR A 25 32.15 -22.22 -11.85
N ALA A 26 31.60 -21.13 -12.35
CA ALA A 26 31.97 -20.42 -13.59
C ALA A 26 31.49 -20.95 -14.93
N ASN A 27 30.94 -20.11 -15.66
CA ASN A 27 31.14 -19.57 -17.04
C ASN A 27 29.86 -19.53 -17.88
N VAL A 28 29.40 -18.34 -18.21
CA VAL A 28 29.71 -17.43 -19.34
C VAL A 28 29.46 -18.05 -20.73
N GLN A 29 28.55 -17.51 -21.44
CA GLN A 29 28.57 -16.92 -22.79
C GLN A 29 27.16 -16.87 -23.38
N LYS A 30 26.59 -15.69 -23.66
CA LYS A 30 26.73 -14.77 -24.84
C LYS A 30 26.44 -15.43 -26.20
N GLN A 31 25.46 -14.91 -26.85
CA GLN A 31 25.39 -14.23 -28.15
C GLN A 31 24.01 -14.39 -28.78
N ASP A 32 23.30 -13.38 -29.05
CA ASP A 32 23.31 -12.30 -30.08
C ASP A 32 22.57 -12.66 -31.37
N ASN A 33 21.76 -11.67 -31.74
CA ASN A 33 21.39 -11.23 -33.10
C ASN A 33 20.20 -11.91 -33.80
N ASN A 34 19.27 -11.26 -34.35
CA ASN A 34 19.06 -9.91 -34.88
C ASN A 34 17.86 -9.94 -35.84
N SER A 35 17.18 -8.84 -35.97
CA SER A 35 16.39 -8.35 -37.12
C SER A 35 15.08 -9.09 -37.48
N GLY A 36 14.02 -8.44 -37.78
CA GLY A 36 13.65 -7.07 -38.05
C GLY A 36 12.22 -7.00 -38.57
N GLU A 37 11.59 -5.87 -38.37
CA GLU A 37 10.54 -5.20 -39.18
C GLU A 37 9.25 -6.00 -39.51
N ASP A 38 8.04 -5.53 -39.49
CA ASP A 38 7.45 -4.19 -39.52
C ASP A 38 5.94 -4.27 -39.20
N ALA A 39 5.43 -3.24 -38.59
CA ALA A 39 4.12 -2.58 -38.61
C ALA A 39 2.81 -3.31 -38.90
N SER A 40 1.83 -3.20 -38.02
CA SER A 40 0.63 -2.37 -38.19
C SER A 40 -0.40 -2.53 -37.06
N ASN A 41 -0.90 -1.41 -36.62
CA ASN A 41 -1.98 -1.03 -35.71
C ASN A 41 -3.26 -1.88 -35.72
N GLU A 42 -3.85 -2.18 -34.58
CA GLU A 42 -4.94 -1.54 -33.86
C GLU A 42 -5.41 -2.38 -32.64
N PRO A 43 -6.15 -1.80 -31.69
CA PRO A 43 -6.12 -2.22 -30.29
C PRO A 43 -7.18 -3.26 -29.96
N SER A 44 -6.79 -4.33 -29.29
CA SER A 44 -7.71 -5.27 -28.64
C SER A 44 -7.59 -5.20 -27.11
N THR A 45 -8.75 -5.09 -26.51
CA THR A 45 -9.11 -5.20 -25.09
C THR A 45 -8.26 -6.18 -24.27
N PRO A 46 -8.01 -5.88 -22.99
CA PRO A 46 -7.20 -6.76 -22.15
C PRO A 46 -7.99 -8.01 -21.76
N LYS A 47 -7.50 -9.15 -22.20
CA LYS A 47 -7.87 -10.46 -21.65
C LYS A 47 -7.27 -10.61 -20.27
N THR A 48 -8.13 -10.81 -19.28
CA THR A 48 -7.78 -11.35 -17.98
C THR A 48 -7.01 -12.65 -18.15
N THR A 49 -5.74 -12.63 -17.79
CA THR A 49 -4.94 -13.83 -17.64
C THR A 49 -5.26 -14.48 -16.30
N ASN A 50 -6.08 -15.53 -16.35
CA ASN A 50 -6.14 -16.52 -15.28
C ASN A 50 -4.76 -17.18 -15.19
N VAL A 51 -4.03 -16.90 -14.12
CA VAL A 51 -2.88 -17.71 -13.73
C VAL A 51 -3.42 -19.00 -13.11
N SER A 52 -3.69 -20.00 -13.92
CA SER A 52 -3.83 -21.36 -13.43
C SER A 52 -2.43 -21.88 -13.11
N SER A 53 -2.15 -22.07 -11.83
CA SER A 53 -1.08 -22.94 -11.41
C SER A 53 -1.35 -24.32 -12.01
N LYS A 54 -0.55 -24.77 -12.97
CA LYS A 54 -0.56 -26.16 -13.42
C LYS A 54 -0.17 -27.04 -12.23
N LYS A 55 -1.18 -27.62 -11.58
CA LYS A 55 -0.97 -28.83 -10.79
C LYS A 55 -0.60 -29.96 -11.76
N ASP A 56 0.35 -30.77 -11.39
CA ASP A 56 0.82 -31.90 -12.18
C ASP A 56 -0.36 -32.81 -12.57
N ASP A 57 -0.57 -33.05 -13.83
CA ASP A 57 -1.68 -33.84 -14.41
C ASP A 57 -1.65 -35.32 -13.96
N SER A 58 -0.61 -35.75 -13.27
CA SER A 58 -0.38 -37.13 -12.78
C SER A 58 -1.22 -37.51 -11.55
N SER A 59 -1.91 -36.52 -10.92
CA SER A 59 -2.73 -36.75 -9.70
C SER A 59 -4.23 -36.63 -9.93
N SER A 60 -4.68 -36.44 -11.16
CA SER A 60 -6.10 -36.34 -11.53
C SER A 60 -6.81 -37.68 -11.38
N VAL A 61 -7.91 -37.69 -10.67
CA VAL A 61 -8.74 -38.90 -10.42
C VAL A 61 -10.23 -38.58 -10.63
N ASN A 62 -11.03 -39.60 -10.91
CA ASN A 62 -12.48 -39.51 -11.05
C ASN A 62 -13.17 -40.07 -9.80
N VAL A 63 -13.76 -39.20 -9.00
CA VAL A 63 -14.55 -39.60 -7.82
C VAL A 63 -15.93 -40.07 -8.26
N LYS A 64 -16.28 -41.29 -7.94
CA LYS A 64 -17.61 -41.85 -8.21
C LYS A 64 -18.52 -41.61 -7.02
N PHE A 65 -19.68 -41.07 -7.27
CA PHE A 65 -20.75 -40.98 -6.30
C PHE A 65 -21.88 -41.95 -6.67
N SER A 66 -22.39 -42.65 -5.70
CA SER A 66 -23.61 -43.47 -5.84
C SER A 66 -24.59 -43.17 -4.72
N ASP A 67 -25.85 -43.27 -5.01
CA ASP A 67 -26.94 -43.08 -4.07
C ASP A 67 -27.85 -44.31 -4.05
N SER A 68 -28.09 -44.82 -2.88
CA SER A 68 -29.08 -45.91 -2.66
C SER A 68 -30.05 -45.49 -1.55
N GLY A 69 -31.36 -45.48 -1.88
CA GLY A 69 -32.38 -45.17 -0.91
C GLY A 69 -33.21 -43.92 -1.23
N ASN A 70 -33.87 -43.38 -0.21
CA ASN A 70 -34.83 -42.28 -0.33
C ASN A 70 -34.20 -40.94 0.16
N GLY A 71 -33.42 -40.32 -0.69
CA GLY A 71 -32.82 -39.03 -0.42
C GLY A 71 -32.21 -38.39 -1.64
N SER A 72 -31.54 -37.29 -1.45
CA SER A 72 -30.72 -36.65 -2.46
C SER A 72 -29.48 -36.09 -1.81
N PHE A 73 -28.46 -35.84 -2.61
CA PHE A 73 -27.26 -35.10 -2.15
C PHE A 73 -26.73 -34.19 -3.22
N ASN A 74 -26.07 -33.14 -2.79
CA ASN A 74 -25.26 -32.21 -3.61
C ASN A 74 -23.80 -32.40 -3.28
N TYR A 75 -22.92 -32.19 -4.26
CA TYR A 75 -21.50 -32.23 -4.03
C TYR A 75 -20.79 -31.18 -4.87
N ARG A 76 -19.67 -30.67 -4.35
CA ARG A 76 -18.74 -29.76 -5.06
C ARG A 76 -17.33 -29.92 -4.48
N LEU A 77 -16.32 -29.43 -5.19
CA LEU A 77 -15.01 -29.21 -4.56
C LEU A 77 -15.17 -28.11 -3.49
N SER A 78 -14.56 -28.27 -2.33
CA SER A 78 -14.66 -27.29 -1.24
C SER A 78 -14.12 -25.89 -1.63
N THR A 79 -13.29 -25.84 -2.66
CA THR A 79 -12.73 -24.60 -3.25
C THR A 79 -13.59 -24.02 -4.38
N ALA A 80 -14.69 -24.67 -4.77
CA ALA A 80 -15.55 -24.26 -5.88
C ALA A 80 -16.75 -23.44 -5.40
N THR A 81 -17.24 -22.53 -6.23
CA THR A 81 -18.42 -21.71 -5.97
C THR A 81 -19.70 -22.55 -5.96
N GLU A 82 -20.77 -22.07 -5.33
CA GLU A 82 -22.07 -22.76 -5.28
C GLU A 82 -22.65 -23.09 -6.66
N GLU A 83 -22.41 -22.26 -7.66
CA GLU A 83 -22.87 -22.49 -9.04
C GLU A 83 -22.34 -23.76 -9.69
N THR A 84 -21.31 -24.39 -9.12
CA THR A 84 -20.69 -25.61 -9.61
C THR A 84 -21.16 -26.86 -8.90
N SER A 85 -22.06 -26.74 -7.92
CA SER A 85 -22.61 -27.91 -7.21
C SER A 85 -23.48 -28.77 -8.14
N LYS A 86 -23.37 -30.08 -8.01
CA LYS A 86 -24.21 -31.05 -8.77
C LYS A 86 -25.11 -31.79 -7.81
N GLU A 87 -26.38 -31.79 -8.12
CA GLU A 87 -27.38 -32.54 -7.37
C GLU A 87 -27.57 -33.95 -7.94
N VAL A 88 -27.62 -34.95 -7.08
CA VAL A 88 -27.82 -36.37 -7.44
C VAL A 88 -28.99 -36.91 -6.69
N TYR A 89 -29.89 -37.58 -7.42
CA TYR A 89 -31.10 -38.21 -6.88
C TYR A 89 -30.96 -39.71 -6.79
N ALA A 90 -31.82 -40.33 -5.98
CA ALA A 90 -31.85 -41.77 -5.71
C ALA A 90 -31.64 -42.65 -6.94
N GLY A 91 -30.73 -43.59 -6.85
CA GLY A 91 -30.44 -44.58 -7.89
C GLY A 91 -29.61 -44.02 -9.08
N LYS A 92 -29.03 -42.83 -8.94
CA LYS A 92 -28.15 -42.28 -9.96
C LYS A 92 -26.70 -42.32 -9.49
N THR A 93 -25.79 -42.48 -10.46
CA THR A 93 -24.36 -42.35 -10.24
C THR A 93 -23.87 -41.05 -10.89
N SER A 94 -22.88 -40.39 -10.29
CA SER A 94 -22.24 -39.21 -10.82
C SER A 94 -20.71 -39.31 -10.69
N ILE A 95 -19.99 -38.50 -11.47
CA ILE A 95 -18.54 -38.48 -11.45
C ILE A 95 -18.07 -37.02 -11.34
N LEU A 96 -17.12 -36.79 -10.44
CA LEU A 96 -16.43 -35.54 -10.26
C LEU A 96 -14.94 -35.74 -10.57
N ALA A 97 -14.39 -34.93 -11.46
CA ALA A 97 -12.95 -34.88 -11.66
C ALA A 97 -12.30 -34.06 -10.53
N ALA A 98 -11.32 -34.65 -9.87
CA ALA A 98 -10.62 -34.04 -8.73
C ALA A 98 -9.13 -34.48 -8.73
N HIS A 99 -8.35 -33.99 -7.79
CA HIS A 99 -6.98 -34.42 -7.57
C HIS A 99 -6.84 -35.10 -6.21
N ILE A 100 -5.84 -35.96 -6.07
CA ILE A 100 -5.49 -36.50 -4.76
C ILE A 100 -5.10 -35.33 -3.85
N GLY A 101 -5.72 -35.26 -2.68
CA GLY A 101 -5.56 -34.16 -1.73
C GLY A 101 -6.68 -33.11 -1.78
N ASP A 102 -7.52 -33.08 -2.82
CA ASP A 102 -8.67 -32.20 -2.88
C ASP A 102 -9.73 -32.62 -1.85
N GLU A 103 -10.44 -31.65 -1.31
CA GLU A 103 -11.55 -31.85 -0.39
C GLU A 103 -12.87 -31.58 -1.10
N ILE A 104 -13.84 -32.46 -0.89
CA ILE A 104 -15.18 -32.37 -1.47
C ILE A 104 -16.18 -32.11 -0.35
N GLU A 105 -16.99 -31.09 -0.57
CA GLU A 105 -18.14 -30.81 0.29
C GLU A 105 -19.35 -31.53 -0.26
N ILE A 106 -20.03 -32.28 0.60
CA ILE A 106 -21.22 -33.08 0.28
C ILE A 106 -22.32 -32.69 1.26
N SER A 107 -23.44 -32.22 0.75
CA SER A 107 -24.64 -31.97 1.54
C SER A 107 -25.68 -33.00 1.18
N THR A 108 -26.18 -33.70 2.18
CA THR A 108 -27.17 -34.79 2.00
C THR A 108 -28.52 -34.41 2.61
N TYR A 109 -29.56 -34.87 1.98
CA TYR A 109 -30.93 -34.75 2.49
C TYR A 109 -31.62 -36.11 2.43
N ALA A 110 -31.95 -36.67 3.59
CA ALA A 110 -32.75 -37.91 3.71
C ALA A 110 -34.22 -37.59 3.80
N LEU A 111 -35.09 -38.35 3.13
CA LEU A 111 -36.52 -38.23 3.32
C LEU A 111 -36.92 -38.70 4.75
N ASP A 112 -38.05 -38.21 5.23
CA ASP A 112 -38.49 -38.38 6.62
C ASP A 112 -38.33 -39.82 7.16
N GLY A 113 -37.64 -39.91 8.30
CA GLY A 113 -37.39 -41.17 9.00
C GLY A 113 -36.14 -41.95 8.55
N ASN A 114 -35.47 -41.55 7.51
CA ASN A 114 -34.27 -42.22 7.03
C ASN A 114 -32.99 -41.63 7.64
N LYS A 115 -31.97 -42.46 7.85
CA LYS A 115 -30.65 -42.07 8.27
C LYS A 115 -29.72 -42.05 7.07
N THR A 116 -28.87 -41.02 6.97
CA THR A 116 -27.83 -40.97 5.96
C THR A 116 -26.56 -41.66 6.47
N ASN A 117 -26.11 -42.68 5.74
CA ASN A 117 -24.80 -43.31 5.93
C ASN A 117 -23.96 -43.00 4.73
N ILE A 118 -22.71 -42.66 4.95
CA ILE A 118 -21.75 -42.33 3.91
C ILE A 118 -20.56 -43.26 4.06
N ASP A 119 -20.32 -44.06 3.04
CA ASP A 119 -19.17 -44.94 2.96
C ASP A 119 -18.19 -44.40 1.91
N VAL A 120 -16.95 -44.32 2.26
CA VAL A 120 -15.91 -43.79 1.39
C VAL A 120 -14.83 -44.83 1.14
N LYS A 121 -14.28 -44.84 -0.09
CA LYS A 121 -13.14 -45.65 -0.48
C LYS A 121 -12.12 -44.75 -1.17
N ASP A 122 -10.85 -44.99 -0.89
CA ASP A 122 -9.75 -44.13 -1.35
C ASP A 122 -9.97 -42.64 -1.04
N ALA A 123 -10.71 -42.39 0.03
CA ALA A 123 -11.05 -41.08 0.54
C ALA A 123 -11.26 -41.17 2.05
N GLU A 124 -11.21 -40.07 2.77
CA GLU A 124 -11.43 -39.97 4.21
C GLU A 124 -12.44 -38.88 4.53
N ILE A 125 -13.32 -39.09 5.50
CA ILE A 125 -14.23 -38.07 6.01
C ILE A 125 -13.45 -37.21 7.00
N THR A 126 -13.19 -35.98 6.64
CA THR A 126 -12.42 -35.01 7.46
C THR A 126 -13.31 -34.27 8.46
N LYS A 127 -14.58 -34.08 8.09
CA LYS A 127 -15.55 -33.38 8.93
C LYS A 127 -16.97 -33.82 8.60
N GLU A 128 -17.81 -33.98 9.64
CA GLU A 128 -19.24 -34.25 9.50
C GLU A 128 -20.02 -33.33 10.44
N ILE A 129 -21.03 -32.64 9.90
CA ILE A 129 -21.93 -31.76 10.63
C ILE A 129 -23.37 -32.23 10.36
N SER A 130 -24.11 -32.57 11.40
CA SER A 130 -25.52 -32.94 11.28
C SER A 130 -26.40 -31.71 11.56
N TYR A 131 -27.29 -31.42 10.63
CA TYR A 131 -28.32 -30.42 10.74
C TYR A 131 -29.70 -31.11 10.93
N GLY A 132 -30.11 -31.29 12.17
CA GLY A 132 -31.31 -32.03 12.49
C GLY A 132 -31.19 -33.53 12.17
N ASN A 133 -32.32 -34.21 12.02
CA ASN A 133 -32.36 -35.67 11.80
C ASN A 133 -32.12 -36.06 10.32
N ASN A 134 -32.28 -35.10 9.38
CA ASN A 134 -32.46 -35.46 7.97
C ASN A 134 -31.33 -34.89 7.07
N CYS A 135 -30.47 -33.96 7.52
CA CYS A 135 -29.46 -33.35 6.71
C CYS A 135 -28.07 -33.52 7.33
N LYS A 136 -27.08 -33.78 6.49
CA LYS A 136 -25.68 -33.80 6.88
C LYS A 136 -24.85 -33.02 5.87
N LEU A 137 -23.86 -32.28 6.37
CA LEU A 137 -22.78 -31.70 5.60
C LEU A 137 -21.49 -32.46 5.92
N VAL A 138 -20.88 -33.04 4.93
CA VAL A 138 -19.72 -33.91 5.08
C VAL A 138 -18.60 -33.44 4.17
N TYR A 139 -17.40 -33.33 4.73
CA TYR A 139 -16.19 -33.03 3.98
C TYR A 139 -15.39 -34.29 3.78
N VAL A 140 -15.04 -34.58 2.54
CA VAL A 140 -14.36 -35.81 2.15
C VAL A 140 -13.10 -35.48 1.40
N LYS A 141 -11.96 -35.87 1.93
CA LYS A 141 -10.64 -35.65 1.30
C LYS A 141 -10.23 -36.85 0.49
N ILE A 142 -9.78 -36.65 -0.72
CA ILE A 142 -9.34 -37.71 -1.62
C ILE A 142 -7.91 -38.12 -1.23
N ILE A 143 -7.73 -39.40 -0.94
CA ILE A 143 -6.43 -39.93 -0.50
C ILE A 143 -5.90 -41.08 -1.42
N GLY A 144 -6.68 -41.57 -2.36
CA GLY A 144 -6.27 -42.63 -3.24
C GLY A 144 -6.66 -42.43 -4.72
N SER A 145 -6.24 -43.34 -5.56
CA SER A 145 -6.33 -43.22 -7.01
C SER A 145 -7.66 -43.69 -7.63
N ASN A 146 -8.53 -44.35 -6.83
CA ASN A 146 -9.84 -44.80 -7.32
C ASN A 146 -10.95 -44.48 -6.30
N PRO A 147 -11.17 -43.21 -6.00
CA PRO A 147 -12.09 -42.80 -4.93
C PRO A 147 -13.53 -43.04 -5.28
N SER A 148 -14.30 -43.52 -4.30
CA SER A 148 -15.75 -43.56 -4.38
C SER A 148 -16.38 -43.07 -3.08
N VAL A 149 -17.60 -42.51 -3.22
CA VAL A 149 -18.45 -42.07 -2.11
C VAL A 149 -19.83 -42.69 -2.32
N ASP A 150 -20.20 -43.62 -1.48
CA ASP A 150 -21.47 -44.32 -1.52
C ASP A 150 -22.38 -43.76 -0.40
N ILE A 151 -23.49 -43.15 -0.81
CA ILE A 151 -24.43 -42.50 0.09
C ILE A 151 -25.70 -43.38 0.19
N ASN A 152 -25.97 -43.84 1.39
CA ASN A 152 -27.09 -44.73 1.62
C ASN A 152 -28.09 -44.08 2.60
N PHE A 153 -29.30 -43.86 2.14
CA PHE A 153 -30.41 -43.37 2.94
C PHE A 153 -31.27 -44.54 3.44
N ALA A 154 -30.85 -45.19 4.53
CA ALA A 154 -31.49 -46.39 5.07
C ALA A 154 -32.28 -46.13 6.36
N GLY A 155 -33.45 -46.75 6.51
CA GLY A 155 -34.17 -46.88 7.78
C GLY A 155 -35.53 -46.21 7.86
N GLY A 156 -36.54 -46.79 7.21
CA GLY A 156 -37.96 -46.58 7.43
C GLY A 156 -38.67 -47.77 6.83
N GLU A 157 -39.68 -48.32 7.49
CA GLU A 157 -40.42 -49.47 7.01
C GLU A 157 -40.91 -49.25 5.58
N SER A 158 -40.70 -50.27 4.77
CA SER A 158 -41.17 -50.40 3.38
C SER A 158 -42.68 -50.22 3.31
N LEU A 159 -43.14 -49.02 3.03
CA LEU A 159 -44.48 -48.81 2.47
C LEU A 159 -44.40 -49.17 0.99
N GLY A 160 -45.20 -50.19 0.64
CA GLY A 160 -45.19 -50.92 -0.66
C GLY A 160 -45.01 -50.04 -1.89
N SER A 161 -44.33 -50.62 -2.85
CA SER A 161 -43.95 -50.12 -4.15
C SER A 161 -45.01 -49.27 -4.86
N SER A 162 -45.02 -47.98 -4.59
CA SER A 162 -45.52 -46.98 -5.54
C SER A 162 -44.30 -46.21 -6.03
N LYS A 163 -44.05 -46.32 -7.35
CA LYS A 163 -42.99 -45.56 -8.02
C LYS A 163 -43.00 -44.14 -7.53
N PRO A 164 -41.84 -43.55 -7.05
CA PRO A 164 -41.78 -42.16 -6.72
C PRO A 164 -42.18 -41.36 -7.97
N ALA A 165 -43.20 -40.55 -7.82
CA ALA A 165 -43.56 -39.58 -8.83
C ALA A 165 -42.34 -38.70 -9.10
N LYS A 166 -41.80 -38.74 -10.31
CA LYS A 166 -40.77 -37.80 -10.79
C LYS A 166 -41.23 -36.40 -10.46
N MET A 167 -40.63 -35.77 -9.48
CA MET A 167 -40.66 -34.29 -9.41
C MET A 167 -39.80 -33.76 -10.56
N ALA A 168 -40.44 -33.72 -11.75
CA ALA A 168 -39.88 -32.98 -12.85
C ALA A 168 -40.17 -31.52 -12.56
N MET A 169 -39.13 -30.70 -12.38
CA MET A 169 -39.26 -29.28 -12.61
C MET A 169 -39.60 -29.08 -14.10
N ALA A 170 -40.87 -29.19 -14.43
CA ALA A 170 -41.39 -28.79 -15.70
C ALA A 170 -41.70 -27.31 -15.63
N ARG A 171 -40.88 -26.50 -16.29
CA ARG A 171 -41.28 -25.16 -16.71
C ARG A 171 -42.66 -25.23 -17.34
N GLY A 172 -43.66 -24.65 -16.71
CA GLY A 172 -44.82 -24.09 -17.30
C GLY A 172 -45.65 -25.01 -18.21
N VAL A 173 -46.22 -26.12 -17.68
CA VAL A 173 -47.41 -26.70 -18.30
C VAL A 173 -48.42 -26.99 -17.19
N GLY A 174 -49.40 -26.10 -17.05
CA GLY A 174 -50.51 -26.31 -16.12
C GLY A 174 -51.24 -27.60 -16.44
N PHE A 175 -51.25 -28.51 -15.51
CA PHE A 175 -52.15 -29.67 -15.61
C PHE A 175 -53.57 -29.19 -15.36
N PHE A 176 -54.35 -29.07 -16.43
CA PHE A 176 -55.80 -28.82 -16.35
C PHE A 176 -56.48 -30.06 -15.85
N ARG A 177 -57.38 -29.93 -14.85
CA ARG A 177 -58.31 -30.98 -14.49
C ARG A 177 -59.24 -31.14 -15.69
N ALA A 178 -59.37 -32.35 -16.22
CA ALA A 178 -60.36 -32.64 -17.22
C ALA A 178 -61.75 -32.25 -16.68
N PRO A 179 -62.61 -31.61 -17.54
CA PRO A 179 -63.97 -31.31 -17.14
C PRO A 179 -64.66 -32.55 -16.64
N ALA A 180 -65.62 -32.41 -15.75
CA ALA A 180 -66.40 -33.55 -15.29
C ALA A 180 -66.94 -34.33 -16.51
N SER A 181 -66.73 -35.64 -16.52
CA SER A 181 -67.06 -36.48 -17.67
C SER A 181 -68.56 -36.51 -17.97
N SER A 182 -69.36 -36.13 -17.02
CA SER A 182 -70.84 -36.06 -17.18
C SER A 182 -71.41 -34.93 -16.34
N MET A 183 -72.55 -34.41 -16.77
CA MET A 183 -73.26 -33.33 -16.08
C MET A 183 -74.77 -33.59 -16.23
N SER A 184 -75.52 -33.56 -15.16
CA SER A 184 -76.99 -33.69 -15.17
C SER A 184 -77.59 -32.31 -15.26
N VAL A 185 -78.54 -32.12 -16.21
CA VAL A 185 -79.31 -30.92 -16.41
C VAL A 185 -80.80 -31.21 -16.42
N TYR A 186 -81.58 -30.23 -16.04
CA TYR A 186 -83.02 -30.29 -16.19
C TYR A 186 -83.41 -29.37 -17.37
N VAL A 187 -83.90 -29.91 -18.46
CA VAL A 187 -84.26 -29.22 -19.69
C VAL A 187 -85.73 -28.92 -19.75
N ASN A 188 -86.03 -27.67 -19.90
CA ASN A 188 -87.42 -27.19 -20.15
C ASN A 188 -87.47 -26.58 -21.54
N LEU A 189 -88.65 -26.83 -22.19
CA LEU A 189 -88.94 -26.13 -23.44
C LEU A 189 -89.22 -24.64 -23.10
N SER A 190 -88.46 -23.68 -23.76
CA SER A 190 -88.91 -22.34 -23.73
C SER A 190 -90.22 -22.18 -24.49
N LYS A 191 -90.93 -21.10 -24.31
CA LYS A 191 -92.25 -20.82 -24.77
C LYS A 191 -92.52 -20.98 -26.29
N TYR A 192 -91.46 -21.33 -27.07
CA TYR A 192 -91.56 -21.33 -28.52
C TYR A 192 -91.01 -22.55 -29.20
N GLN A 193 -91.63 -22.99 -30.24
CA GLN A 193 -91.19 -24.04 -31.19
C GLN A 193 -91.05 -23.36 -32.56
N PHE A 194 -90.05 -23.77 -33.32
CA PHE A 194 -89.82 -23.25 -34.66
C PHE A 194 -89.85 -24.43 -35.67
N GLY A 195 -90.40 -24.20 -36.81
CA GLY A 195 -90.39 -25.10 -37.94
C GLY A 195 -89.63 -24.50 -39.12
N TYR A 196 -88.98 -25.35 -39.87
CA TYR A 196 -88.26 -24.98 -41.08
C TYR A 196 -88.85 -25.63 -42.28
N LYS A 197 -89.12 -24.90 -43.37
CA LYS A 197 -89.67 -25.35 -44.64
C LYS A 197 -88.46 -25.68 -45.56
N SER A 198 -88.29 -26.92 -45.90
CA SER A 198 -87.28 -27.39 -46.85
C SER A 198 -87.94 -27.88 -48.12
N GLY A 199 -87.71 -27.21 -49.24
CA GLY A 199 -88.11 -27.74 -50.58
C GLY A 199 -89.58 -28.12 -50.84
N GLY A 200 -90.55 -27.43 -50.20
CA GLY A 200 -91.98 -27.79 -50.41
C GLY A 200 -92.89 -26.96 -49.45
N SER A 201 -94.22 -27.21 -49.54
CA SER A 201 -95.13 -26.47 -48.69
C SER A 201 -95.29 -26.95 -47.22
N ARG A 202 -94.61 -28.04 -46.87
CA ARG A 202 -94.76 -28.68 -45.55
C ARG A 202 -93.76 -28.13 -44.56
N TYR A 203 -94.25 -27.68 -43.40
CA TYR A 203 -93.44 -27.37 -42.24
C TYR A 203 -93.33 -28.63 -41.34
N TYR A 204 -92.07 -28.80 -40.78
CA TYR A 204 -91.84 -29.83 -39.83
C TYR A 204 -91.97 -29.20 -38.43
N PRO A 205 -93.03 -29.49 -37.66
CA PRO A 205 -93.22 -29.02 -36.32
C PRO A 205 -92.19 -29.63 -35.35
N ASN A 206 -91.98 -28.95 -34.32
CA ASN A 206 -91.11 -29.38 -33.26
C ASN A 206 -89.61 -29.70 -33.56
N LYS A 207 -89.19 -29.29 -34.68
CA LYS A 207 -87.75 -29.55 -35.08
C LYS A 207 -86.71 -28.66 -34.46
N TYR A 208 -87.11 -27.51 -34.03
CA TYR A 208 -86.26 -26.52 -33.39
C TYR A 208 -86.99 -25.92 -32.22
N GLY A 209 -86.28 -25.80 -31.11
CA GLY A 209 -86.76 -25.11 -29.96
C GLY A 209 -85.64 -24.47 -29.15
N LEU A 210 -85.96 -23.36 -28.54
CA LEU A 210 -85.13 -22.79 -27.56
C LEU A 210 -85.52 -23.49 -26.23
N PHE A 211 -84.60 -24.34 -25.74
CA PHE A 211 -84.72 -24.97 -24.45
C PHE A 211 -83.92 -24.24 -23.41
N THR A 212 -84.34 -24.24 -22.18
CA THR A 212 -83.74 -23.65 -21.09
C THR A 212 -83.36 -24.65 -20.01
N SER A 213 -82.31 -24.46 -19.34
CA SER A 213 -81.91 -25.17 -18.15
C SER A 213 -81.86 -24.26 -16.94
N GLY A 214 -82.54 -24.73 -15.88
CA GLY A 214 -82.44 -24.13 -14.56
C GLY A 214 -81.26 -24.66 -13.79
N THR A 215 -80.45 -25.54 -14.38
CA THR A 215 -79.29 -26.11 -13.74
C THR A 215 -78.10 -25.10 -13.72
N SER A 216 -77.54 -24.87 -12.58
CA SER A 216 -76.38 -23.99 -12.41
C SER A 216 -75.22 -24.46 -13.28
N GLY A 217 -74.51 -23.54 -13.93
CA GLY A 217 -73.33 -23.80 -14.79
C GLY A 217 -73.60 -23.92 -16.26
N VAL A 218 -74.87 -24.10 -16.73
CA VAL A 218 -75.20 -24.03 -18.17
C VAL A 218 -75.18 -22.58 -18.62
N TYR A 219 -74.24 -22.24 -19.48
CA TYR A 219 -74.05 -20.86 -19.94
C TYR A 219 -75.29 -20.35 -20.70
N GLY A 220 -75.70 -19.13 -20.30
CA GLY A 220 -76.92 -18.51 -20.88
C GLY A 220 -78.24 -19.29 -20.67
N GLY A 221 -78.19 -20.38 -19.89
CA GLY A 221 -79.32 -21.31 -19.66
C GLY A 221 -79.83 -21.93 -20.94
N ALA A 222 -79.02 -21.93 -22.04
CA ALA A 222 -79.47 -22.43 -23.32
C ALA A 222 -79.08 -23.89 -23.58
N VAL A 223 -80.06 -24.68 -24.06
CA VAL A 223 -79.85 -26.06 -24.49
C VAL A 223 -80.39 -26.18 -25.91
N PHE A 224 -79.65 -26.85 -26.76
CA PHE A 224 -80.00 -26.97 -28.20
C PHE A 224 -80.16 -28.40 -28.57
N CYS A 225 -81.16 -28.66 -29.47
CA CYS A 225 -81.35 -30.03 -30.04
C CYS A 225 -80.38 -30.21 -31.22
N SER A 226 -79.87 -31.44 -31.35
CA SER A 226 -78.95 -31.81 -32.45
C SER A 226 -79.56 -32.74 -33.45
N GLU A 227 -80.84 -33.20 -33.23
CA GLU A 227 -81.60 -34.04 -34.07
C GLU A 227 -82.98 -33.36 -34.28
N HIS A 228 -83.44 -33.18 -35.53
CA HIS A 228 -84.67 -32.44 -35.85
C HIS A 228 -85.80 -33.29 -36.38
N ASP A 229 -85.62 -34.63 -36.42
CA ASP A 229 -86.63 -35.57 -36.90
C ASP A 229 -87.39 -36.23 -35.83
N ARG A 230 -87.12 -36.03 -34.55
CA ARG A 230 -87.67 -36.55 -33.36
C ARG A 230 -88.34 -35.51 -32.46
N THR A 231 -89.11 -35.97 -31.49
CA THR A 231 -89.73 -35.11 -30.51
C THR A 231 -88.64 -34.61 -29.54
N PRO A 232 -88.62 -33.31 -29.18
CA PRO A 232 -87.68 -32.84 -28.16
C PRO A 232 -87.86 -33.55 -26.84
N THR A 233 -86.73 -33.88 -26.23
CA THR A 233 -86.72 -34.47 -24.86
C THR A 233 -86.65 -33.31 -23.82
N MET A 234 -87.54 -33.45 -22.81
CA MET A 234 -87.57 -32.51 -21.66
C MET A 234 -87.41 -33.27 -20.40
N GLY A 235 -87.10 -32.54 -19.27
CA GLY A 235 -86.85 -33.19 -17.95
C GLY A 235 -85.34 -33.31 -17.67
N SER A 236 -85.11 -34.16 -16.62
CA SER A 236 -83.74 -34.45 -16.21
C SER A 236 -83.01 -35.33 -17.20
N MET A 237 -81.83 -34.95 -17.59
CA MET A 237 -80.98 -35.77 -18.44
C MET A 237 -79.51 -35.62 -18.05
N THR A 238 -78.70 -36.63 -18.28
CA THR A 238 -77.27 -36.64 -18.06
C THR A 238 -76.60 -36.56 -19.41
N GLY A 239 -75.76 -35.43 -19.61
CA GLY A 239 -74.94 -35.31 -20.77
C GLY A 239 -73.49 -35.70 -20.42
N TYR A 240 -72.78 -36.09 -21.46
CA TYR A 240 -71.37 -36.40 -21.44
C TYR A 240 -70.58 -35.41 -22.27
N VAL A 241 -69.29 -35.22 -21.91
CA VAL A 241 -68.43 -34.32 -22.62
C VAL A 241 -68.33 -34.65 -24.09
N MET A 242 -68.58 -33.67 -24.91
CA MET A 242 -68.43 -33.77 -26.36
C MET A 242 -67.07 -33.07 -26.76
N ASN A 243 -66.10 -33.90 -27.14
CA ASN A 243 -64.76 -33.47 -27.47
C ASN A 243 -64.58 -33.09 -28.93
N ASP A 244 -65.53 -32.36 -29.50
CA ASP A 244 -65.48 -31.86 -30.85
C ASP A 244 -65.26 -30.32 -30.86
N SER A 245 -64.13 -29.86 -31.38
CA SER A 245 -63.79 -28.45 -31.43
C SER A 245 -64.86 -27.62 -32.13
N THR A 246 -65.42 -28.10 -33.22
CA THR A 246 -66.45 -27.39 -33.98
C THR A 246 -67.72 -27.25 -33.15
N ILE A 247 -68.19 -28.32 -32.50
CA ILE A 247 -69.35 -28.24 -31.61
C ILE A 247 -69.12 -27.27 -30.46
N ARG A 248 -67.93 -27.30 -29.86
CA ARG A 248 -67.55 -26.32 -28.80
C ARG A 248 -67.60 -24.89 -29.32
N LYS A 249 -67.06 -24.62 -30.53
CA LYS A 249 -67.13 -23.29 -31.19
C LYS A 249 -68.59 -22.90 -31.50
N ILE A 250 -69.39 -23.76 -32.05
CA ILE A 250 -70.79 -23.47 -32.35
C ILE A 250 -71.60 -23.08 -31.10
N LEU A 251 -71.38 -23.78 -29.97
CA LEU A 251 -72.01 -23.45 -28.70
C LEU A 251 -71.46 -22.19 -28.06
N TYR A 252 -70.18 -21.95 -28.22
CA TYR A 252 -69.50 -20.75 -27.65
C TYR A 252 -69.86 -19.46 -28.38
N TYR A 253 -69.87 -19.52 -29.70
CA TYR A 253 -70.17 -18.39 -30.56
C TYR A 253 -71.64 -18.33 -31.03
N GLY A 254 -72.40 -19.36 -30.75
CA GLY A 254 -73.77 -19.52 -31.02
C GLY A 254 -74.69 -18.61 -30.20
N TYR A 255 -75.97 -18.68 -30.46
CA TYR A 255 -76.96 -17.87 -29.77
C TYR A 255 -76.93 -18.17 -28.26
N LYS A 256 -76.89 -17.11 -27.47
CA LYS A 256 -76.74 -17.20 -26.02
C LYS A 256 -75.41 -17.85 -25.58
N GLY A 257 -74.46 -18.02 -26.47
CA GLY A 257 -73.07 -18.44 -26.12
C GLY A 257 -72.25 -17.33 -25.53
N PRO A 258 -71.11 -17.62 -24.88
CA PRO A 258 -70.25 -16.58 -24.23
C PRO A 258 -69.79 -15.48 -25.12
N ALA A 259 -69.45 -15.76 -26.37
CA ALA A 259 -69.06 -14.76 -27.41
C ALA A 259 -69.98 -14.83 -28.58
N GLN A 260 -71.24 -14.72 -28.28
CA GLN A 260 -72.35 -14.82 -29.30
C GLN A 260 -72.08 -13.95 -30.57
N TRP A 261 -72.21 -14.58 -31.75
CA TRP A 261 -72.07 -13.88 -33.04
C TRP A 261 -73.06 -12.71 -33.18
N SER A 262 -72.53 -11.55 -33.47
CA SER A 262 -73.40 -10.34 -33.64
C SER A 262 -74.24 -10.38 -34.87
N GLY A 263 -73.95 -11.28 -35.82
CA GLY A 263 -74.73 -11.40 -37.05
C GLY A 263 -76.09 -12.09 -36.89
N PHE A 264 -76.49 -12.54 -35.73
CA PHE A 264 -77.84 -12.98 -35.43
C PHE A 264 -78.78 -11.77 -35.44
N SER A 265 -79.50 -11.56 -36.53
CA SER A 265 -80.38 -10.43 -36.70
C SER A 265 -81.74 -10.83 -37.33
N SER A 266 -82.73 -9.93 -37.29
CA SER A 266 -84.00 -10.14 -37.94
C SER A 266 -83.86 -10.38 -39.42
N SER A 267 -82.84 -9.88 -40.10
CA SER A 267 -82.60 -10.05 -41.55
C SER A 267 -82.05 -11.43 -41.84
N SER A 268 -81.57 -12.22 -40.88
CA SER A 268 -81.25 -13.62 -41.06
C SER A 268 -82.51 -14.51 -41.06
N TYR A 269 -83.68 -13.92 -40.80
CA TYR A 269 -84.93 -14.55 -40.80
C TYR A 269 -85.55 -14.36 -42.17
N ASN A 270 -85.62 -15.42 -43.02
CA ASN A 270 -86.02 -15.31 -44.42
C ASN A 270 -87.49 -15.81 -44.71
N GLY A 271 -88.33 -15.81 -43.71
CA GLY A 271 -89.72 -16.29 -43.91
C GLY A 271 -89.90 -17.78 -44.10
N SER A 272 -88.82 -18.60 -44.19
CA SER A 272 -88.87 -20.04 -44.31
C SER A 272 -89.15 -20.73 -42.98
N TYR A 273 -89.15 -19.92 -41.89
CA TYR A 273 -89.39 -20.43 -40.54
C TYR A 273 -90.84 -20.20 -40.13
N LYS A 274 -91.46 -21.21 -39.61
CA LYS A 274 -92.72 -21.13 -38.90
C LYS A 274 -92.52 -21.13 -37.45
N VAL A 275 -93.09 -20.15 -36.74
CA VAL A 275 -93.09 -20.08 -35.26
C VAL A 275 -94.41 -20.54 -34.75
N TRP A 276 -94.40 -21.56 -33.84
CA TRP A 276 -95.53 -21.95 -33.06
C TRP A 276 -95.45 -21.34 -31.66
N GLY A 277 -96.45 -20.55 -31.31
CA GLY A 277 -96.40 -19.73 -30.09
C GLY A 277 -96.39 -18.27 -30.35
N SER A 278 -96.26 -17.48 -29.31
CA SER A 278 -96.42 -16.01 -29.32
C SER A 278 -95.13 -15.21 -29.54
N ASN A 279 -94.01 -15.86 -29.96
CA ASN A 279 -92.71 -15.20 -30.06
C ASN A 279 -92.64 -14.44 -31.36
N THR A 280 -92.41 -13.18 -31.28
CA THR A 280 -92.20 -12.26 -32.39
C THR A 280 -90.73 -11.77 -32.54
N ASN A 281 -89.84 -12.22 -31.65
CA ASN A 281 -88.46 -11.84 -31.74
C ASN A 281 -87.69 -12.60 -32.82
N ARG A 282 -87.60 -11.96 -34.00
CA ARG A 282 -86.99 -12.59 -35.16
C ARG A 282 -85.50 -12.89 -35.01
N THR A 283 -84.79 -12.07 -34.22
CA THR A 283 -83.38 -12.32 -33.91
C THR A 283 -83.20 -13.57 -33.07
N GLU A 284 -84.03 -13.77 -32.05
CA GLU A 284 -84.01 -14.97 -31.22
C GLU A 284 -84.38 -16.26 -32.05
N ILE A 285 -85.38 -16.16 -32.92
CA ILE A 285 -85.76 -17.19 -33.83
C ILE A 285 -84.58 -17.61 -34.74
N ALA A 286 -83.99 -16.63 -35.40
CA ALA A 286 -82.87 -16.87 -36.30
C ALA A 286 -81.67 -17.43 -35.56
N GLY A 287 -81.28 -16.82 -34.44
CA GLY A 287 -80.17 -17.31 -33.60
C GLY A 287 -80.32 -18.76 -33.13
N THR A 288 -81.51 -19.11 -32.61
CA THR A 288 -81.84 -20.47 -32.19
C THR A 288 -81.80 -21.48 -33.37
N VAL A 289 -82.45 -21.16 -34.51
CA VAL A 289 -82.45 -22.05 -35.62
C VAL A 289 -81.12 -22.27 -36.27
N ILE A 290 -80.37 -21.20 -36.45
CA ILE A 290 -78.99 -21.22 -37.00
C ILE A 290 -78.06 -22.05 -36.10
N THR A 291 -78.09 -21.79 -34.80
CA THR A 291 -77.19 -22.50 -33.83
C THR A 291 -77.57 -23.99 -33.76
N SER A 292 -78.86 -24.33 -33.58
CA SER A 292 -79.31 -25.71 -33.58
C SER A 292 -79.01 -26.44 -34.93
N GLN A 293 -79.20 -25.84 -36.03
CA GLN A 293 -78.87 -26.42 -37.34
C GLN A 293 -77.40 -26.60 -37.59
N ALA A 294 -76.57 -25.68 -37.11
CA ALA A 294 -75.13 -25.81 -37.14
C ALA A 294 -74.70 -27.04 -36.35
N LEU A 295 -75.23 -27.19 -35.16
CA LEU A 295 -74.95 -28.35 -34.30
C LEU A 295 -75.40 -29.65 -34.96
N SER A 296 -76.65 -29.63 -35.55
CA SER A 296 -77.24 -30.83 -36.24
C SER A 296 -76.42 -31.21 -37.50
N ASN A 297 -75.99 -30.23 -38.28
CA ASN A 297 -75.14 -30.50 -39.46
C ASN A 297 -73.78 -31.07 -39.04
N ARG A 298 -73.20 -30.52 -38.02
CA ARG A 298 -71.91 -31.02 -37.52
C ARG A 298 -72.04 -32.45 -36.88
N PHE A 299 -73.08 -32.65 -36.09
CA PHE A 299 -73.37 -33.94 -35.53
C PHE A 299 -73.64 -34.99 -36.63
N ASN A 300 -74.36 -34.66 -37.68
CA ASN A 300 -74.52 -35.52 -38.83
C ASN A 300 -73.18 -35.86 -39.53
N SER A 301 -72.34 -34.93 -39.74
CA SER A 301 -70.94 -35.13 -40.27
C SER A 301 -70.07 -36.07 -39.43
N LEU A 302 -70.40 -36.21 -38.15
CA LEU A 302 -69.75 -37.17 -37.21
C LEU A 302 -70.44 -38.55 -37.18
N GLY A 303 -71.35 -38.85 -38.08
CA GLY A 303 -72.10 -40.12 -38.13
C GLY A 303 -73.29 -40.15 -37.18
N GLY A 304 -73.70 -39.06 -36.58
CA GLY A 304 -74.87 -38.90 -35.74
C GLY A 304 -76.14 -38.73 -36.61
N ARG A 305 -77.34 -38.75 -36.00
CA ARG A 305 -78.64 -38.56 -36.66
C ARG A 305 -79.01 -37.12 -36.94
N GLY A 306 -78.01 -36.23 -37.14
CA GLY A 306 -78.26 -34.87 -37.46
C GLY A 306 -78.88 -34.75 -38.84
N THR A 307 -79.52 -33.58 -39.13
CA THR A 307 -80.11 -33.25 -40.47
C THR A 307 -79.27 -32.22 -41.18
N ALA A 308 -78.85 -32.51 -42.40
CA ALA A 308 -78.06 -31.61 -43.19
C ALA A 308 -79.00 -30.66 -43.95
N THR A 309 -79.23 -29.48 -43.39
CA THR A 309 -79.98 -28.36 -44.03
C THR A 309 -79.22 -27.06 -43.90
N ASN A 310 -79.55 -26.10 -44.78
CA ASN A 310 -78.82 -24.84 -44.79
C ASN A 310 -79.83 -23.66 -44.76
N PRO A 311 -80.31 -23.32 -43.55
CA PRO A 311 -81.18 -22.10 -43.37
C PRO A 311 -80.35 -20.83 -43.63
N ALA A 312 -81.10 -19.73 -43.93
CA ALA A 312 -80.50 -18.42 -44.16
C ALA A 312 -79.62 -18.02 -42.94
N GLY A 313 -78.50 -17.48 -43.26
CA GLY A 313 -77.52 -17.08 -42.22
C GLY A 313 -76.58 -18.16 -41.74
N LEU A 314 -76.88 -19.47 -41.94
CA LEU A 314 -76.07 -20.61 -41.46
C LEU A 314 -74.63 -20.58 -42.05
N SER A 315 -74.52 -20.34 -43.36
CA SER A 315 -73.26 -20.32 -44.04
C SER A 315 -72.40 -19.13 -43.52
N ALA A 316 -72.96 -17.95 -43.28
CA ALA A 316 -72.25 -16.85 -42.65
C ALA A 316 -71.81 -17.10 -41.22
N PHE A 317 -72.69 -17.72 -40.45
CA PHE A 317 -72.36 -18.13 -39.07
C PHE A 317 -71.24 -19.15 -39.00
N MET A 318 -71.28 -20.18 -39.85
CA MET A 318 -70.23 -21.19 -39.89
C MET A 318 -68.90 -20.64 -40.39
N SER A 319 -68.93 -19.68 -41.37
CA SER A 319 -67.73 -18.96 -41.80
C SER A 319 -67.13 -18.20 -40.64
N TYR A 320 -67.95 -17.51 -39.89
CA TYR A 320 -67.53 -16.86 -38.63
C TYR A 320 -66.96 -17.83 -37.62
N VAL A 321 -67.69 -18.90 -37.28
CA VAL A 321 -67.27 -19.91 -36.32
C VAL A 321 -65.91 -20.53 -36.69
N ASN A 322 -65.72 -20.84 -37.98
CA ASN A 322 -64.47 -21.40 -38.47
C ASN A 322 -63.28 -20.45 -38.40
N SER A 323 -63.50 -19.15 -38.50
CA SER A 323 -62.50 -18.14 -38.41
C SER A 323 -62.10 -17.81 -36.95
N GLN A 324 -62.86 -18.21 -35.98
CA GLN A 324 -62.64 -17.90 -34.58
C GLN A 324 -61.70 -18.88 -33.90
N PRO A 325 -60.98 -18.48 -32.86
CA PRO A 325 -60.15 -19.38 -32.04
C PRO A 325 -61.04 -20.43 -31.31
N ASP A 326 -60.40 -21.52 -30.92
CA ASP A 326 -61.06 -22.49 -30.06
C ASP A 326 -61.44 -21.86 -28.73
N PRO A 327 -62.61 -22.11 -28.19
CA PRO A 327 -62.98 -21.70 -26.83
C PRO A 327 -61.97 -22.14 -25.81
N ALA A 328 -61.70 -21.30 -24.77
CA ALA A 328 -60.84 -21.65 -23.68
C ALA A 328 -61.22 -23.02 -23.06
N SER A 329 -60.22 -23.69 -22.47
CA SER A 329 -60.45 -25.01 -21.84
C SER A 329 -61.49 -24.99 -20.70
N THR A 330 -61.80 -23.81 -20.20
CA THR A 330 -62.86 -23.58 -19.19
C THR A 330 -64.27 -23.64 -19.80
N TYR A 331 -64.43 -23.72 -21.14
CA TYR A 331 -65.73 -23.92 -21.80
C TYR A 331 -65.83 -25.36 -22.29
N THR A 332 -66.80 -26.08 -21.78
CA THR A 332 -67.01 -27.50 -22.09
C THR A 332 -68.37 -27.69 -22.74
N ALA A 333 -68.41 -28.43 -23.86
CA ALA A 333 -69.62 -28.83 -24.50
C ALA A 333 -70.08 -30.21 -23.97
N TYR A 334 -71.37 -30.33 -23.73
CA TYR A 334 -71.99 -31.60 -23.28
C TYR A 334 -73.08 -32.01 -24.27
N LYS A 335 -73.26 -33.31 -24.42
CA LYS A 335 -74.33 -33.91 -25.22
C LYS A 335 -75.01 -34.98 -24.38
N ALA A 336 -76.30 -34.87 -24.31
CA ALA A 336 -77.13 -35.93 -23.80
C ALA A 336 -77.80 -36.70 -24.92
N THR A 337 -77.76 -38.04 -24.88
CA THR A 337 -78.54 -38.93 -25.74
C THR A 337 -79.81 -39.24 -25.05
N ALA A 338 -80.92 -39.03 -25.71
CA ALA A 338 -82.24 -39.20 -25.18
C ALA A 338 -83.11 -40.05 -26.12
N SER A 339 -84.23 -40.59 -25.62
CA SER A 339 -85.21 -41.37 -26.44
C SER A 339 -85.90 -40.50 -27.54
N GLY A 340 -85.93 -39.21 -27.30
CA GLY A 340 -86.32 -38.19 -28.28
C GLY A 340 -85.10 -37.58 -29.01
N GLN A 341 -85.04 -36.26 -29.11
CA GLN A 341 -83.88 -35.51 -29.66
C GLN A 341 -82.74 -35.52 -28.71
N ASP A 342 -81.48 -35.71 -29.20
CA ASP A 342 -80.27 -35.46 -28.48
C ASP A 342 -80.07 -34.00 -28.23
N MET A 343 -79.64 -33.62 -27.05
CA MET A 343 -79.51 -32.22 -26.59
C MET A 343 -78.08 -31.93 -26.31
N MET A 344 -77.68 -30.65 -26.63
CA MET A 344 -76.36 -30.13 -26.42
C MET A 344 -76.40 -28.80 -25.70
N TRP A 345 -75.42 -28.58 -24.83
CA TRP A 345 -75.25 -27.32 -24.14
C TRP A 345 -73.76 -27.04 -23.80
N GLY A 346 -73.46 -25.83 -23.49
CA GLY A 346 -72.14 -25.36 -23.07
C GLY A 346 -72.12 -25.00 -21.57
N VAL A 347 -71.02 -25.27 -20.96
CA VAL A 347 -70.73 -24.88 -19.56
C VAL A 347 -69.49 -24.03 -19.56
N TYR A 348 -69.58 -22.82 -19.00
CA TYR A 348 -68.48 -21.94 -18.81
C TYR A 348 -68.30 -21.63 -17.34
N ASN A 349 -67.20 -22.15 -16.77
CA ASN A 349 -66.82 -21.90 -15.40
C ASN A 349 -65.58 -21.01 -15.42
N PRO A 350 -65.72 -19.68 -15.31
CA PRO A 350 -64.57 -18.77 -15.20
C PRO A 350 -63.77 -19.20 -13.98
N LYS A 351 -62.42 -19.27 -14.17
CA LYS A 351 -61.52 -19.53 -13.07
C LYS A 351 -61.59 -18.36 -12.07
N GLY A 352 -61.39 -18.65 -10.84
CA GLY A 352 -61.03 -17.66 -9.84
C GLY A 352 -59.57 -17.38 -9.87
N LYS A 353 -59.16 -16.31 -9.23
CA LYS A 353 -57.76 -15.98 -9.01
C LYS A 353 -57.38 -16.26 -7.54
N LEU A 354 -56.20 -16.81 -7.38
CA LEU A 354 -55.56 -16.91 -6.05
C LEU A 354 -54.33 -16.05 -6.08
N GLN A 355 -54.14 -15.26 -5.03
CA GLN A 355 -52.97 -14.39 -4.86
C GLN A 355 -52.51 -14.45 -3.42
N LEU A 356 -51.22 -14.29 -3.23
CA LEU A 356 -50.58 -14.26 -1.91
C LEU A 356 -49.95 -12.91 -1.64
N VAL A 357 -49.99 -12.44 -0.42
CA VAL A 357 -49.25 -11.33 0.10
C VAL A 357 -48.43 -11.83 1.29
N LYS A 358 -47.12 -11.55 1.24
CA LYS A 358 -46.21 -11.86 2.32
C LYS A 358 -45.95 -10.63 3.15
N GLU A 359 -45.96 -10.77 4.45
CA GLU A 359 -45.68 -9.71 5.41
C GLU A 359 -44.59 -10.14 6.41
N VAL A 360 -43.94 -9.17 6.99
CA VAL A 360 -43.01 -9.37 8.10
C VAL A 360 -43.85 -9.66 9.35
N LYS A 361 -43.54 -10.73 10.07
CA LYS A 361 -44.32 -11.19 11.26
C LYS A 361 -44.01 -10.36 12.51
N SER A 362 -42.71 -10.08 12.72
CA SER A 362 -42.21 -9.33 13.88
C SER A 362 -40.96 -8.55 13.54
N ASN A 363 -40.48 -7.66 14.42
CA ASN A 363 -39.19 -6.96 14.26
C ASN A 363 -39.08 -6.15 12.95
N LYS A 364 -40.17 -5.58 12.49
CA LYS A 364 -40.27 -4.85 11.21
C LYS A 364 -39.26 -3.69 11.14
N THR A 365 -39.07 -2.96 12.24
CA THR A 365 -38.08 -1.87 12.30
C THR A 365 -36.66 -2.35 12.03
N LEU A 366 -36.32 -3.56 12.49
CA LEU A 366 -35.01 -4.17 12.25
C LEU A 366 -34.78 -4.42 10.76
N THR A 367 -35.77 -5.01 10.08
CA THR A 367 -35.67 -5.32 8.64
C THR A 367 -35.67 -4.04 7.78
N GLU A 368 -36.36 -3.01 8.22
CA GLU A 368 -36.37 -1.70 7.53
C GLU A 368 -35.02 -0.97 7.64
N GLN A 369 -34.28 -1.17 8.72
CA GLN A 369 -32.94 -0.60 8.92
C GLN A 369 -31.84 -1.33 8.15
N CYS A 370 -32.07 -2.57 7.74
CA CYS A 370 -31.08 -3.45 7.10
C CYS A 370 -31.65 -4.06 5.79
N LYS A 371 -32.14 -3.20 4.92
CA LYS A 371 -32.91 -3.60 3.71
C LYS A 371 -32.15 -4.50 2.75
N ASN A 372 -30.81 -4.36 2.69
CA ASN A 372 -30.01 -5.19 1.80
C ASN A 372 -29.95 -6.65 2.24
N MET A 373 -30.19 -6.92 3.51
CA MET A 373 -30.16 -8.28 4.07
C MET A 373 -31.53 -8.92 4.19
N TYR A 374 -32.60 -8.12 4.08
CA TYR A 374 -33.98 -8.58 4.18
C TYR A 374 -34.76 -8.14 2.95
N SER A 375 -35.35 -9.08 2.27
CA SER A 375 -36.23 -8.83 1.12
C SER A 375 -37.39 -9.80 1.18
N LEU A 376 -38.59 -9.31 0.95
CA LEU A 376 -39.75 -10.18 0.81
C LEU A 376 -39.82 -10.84 -0.58
N ALA A 377 -38.96 -10.47 -1.51
CA ALA A 377 -38.87 -11.08 -2.83
C ALA A 377 -38.26 -12.48 -2.79
N GLY A 378 -38.71 -13.34 -3.67
CA GLY A 378 -38.16 -14.66 -3.93
C GLY A 378 -38.60 -15.76 -2.96
N ALA A 379 -39.56 -15.50 -2.07
CA ALA A 379 -40.22 -16.56 -1.37
C ALA A 379 -41.04 -17.39 -2.36
N GLU A 380 -41.01 -18.73 -2.22
CA GLU A 380 -41.69 -19.63 -3.12
C GLU A 380 -42.76 -20.44 -2.34
N TYR A 381 -43.99 -20.47 -2.89
CA TYR A 381 -45.13 -21.16 -2.27
C TYR A 381 -45.74 -22.15 -3.24
N TYR A 382 -45.87 -23.40 -2.81
CA TYR A 382 -46.62 -24.40 -3.53
C TYR A 382 -48.12 -24.26 -3.28
N VAL A 383 -48.87 -24.30 -4.37
CA VAL A 383 -50.31 -24.34 -4.32
C VAL A 383 -50.77 -25.73 -4.72
N SER A 384 -51.51 -26.42 -3.83
CA SER A 384 -51.97 -27.78 -4.02
C SER A 384 -53.47 -27.96 -3.71
N LYS A 385 -54.03 -29.07 -4.18
CA LYS A 385 -55.44 -29.44 -3.85
C LYS A 385 -55.58 -30.13 -2.52
N ASN A 386 -54.50 -30.77 -2.07
CA ASN A 386 -54.48 -31.50 -0.82
C ASN A 386 -53.49 -30.89 0.16
N ARG A 387 -53.77 -31.03 1.43
CA ARG A 387 -52.93 -30.45 2.50
C ARG A 387 -51.52 -31.04 2.56
N ASP A 388 -51.37 -32.28 2.13
CA ASP A 388 -50.08 -32.98 2.04
C ASP A 388 -49.20 -32.55 0.87
N GLY A 389 -49.62 -31.54 0.10
CA GLY A 389 -48.91 -31.05 -1.09
C GLY A 389 -49.20 -31.82 -2.36
N SER A 390 -49.95 -32.95 -2.29
CA SER A 390 -50.35 -33.67 -3.49
C SER A 390 -51.39 -32.88 -4.28
N GLY A 391 -51.44 -33.11 -5.58
CA GLY A 391 -52.33 -32.32 -6.47
C GLY A 391 -51.81 -30.89 -6.69
N TYR A 392 -50.53 -30.74 -6.91
CA TYR A 392 -49.86 -29.47 -7.26
C TYR A 392 -50.62 -28.80 -8.44
N VAL A 393 -50.87 -27.50 -8.32
CA VAL A 393 -51.58 -26.72 -9.29
C VAL A 393 -50.86 -25.44 -9.74
N GLY A 394 -49.83 -25.00 -8.98
CA GLY A 394 -49.08 -23.83 -9.30
C GLY A 394 -48.17 -23.41 -8.15
N MET A 395 -47.35 -22.43 -8.41
CA MET A 395 -46.39 -21.85 -7.48
C MET A 395 -46.45 -20.32 -7.48
N PHE A 396 -46.37 -19.70 -6.32
CA PHE A 396 -46.15 -18.27 -6.19
C PHE A 396 -44.67 -18.00 -5.97
N THR A 397 -44.19 -16.91 -6.51
CA THR A 397 -42.93 -16.25 -6.14
C THR A 397 -43.25 -14.84 -5.74
N THR A 398 -42.79 -14.40 -4.57
CA THR A 398 -43.06 -13.07 -4.06
C THR A 398 -42.14 -12.01 -4.69
N LYS A 399 -42.68 -10.80 -4.83
CA LYS A 399 -41.99 -9.58 -5.24
C LYS A 399 -41.43 -8.84 -4.01
N GLU A 400 -40.71 -7.74 -4.24
CA GLU A 400 -40.13 -6.92 -3.15
C GLU A 400 -41.18 -6.36 -2.18
N ASP A 401 -42.38 -6.05 -2.68
CA ASP A 401 -43.51 -5.58 -1.88
C ASP A 401 -44.26 -6.73 -1.17
N GLY A 402 -43.78 -7.96 -1.27
CA GLY A 402 -44.42 -9.16 -0.72
C GLY A 402 -45.59 -9.67 -1.58
N SER A 403 -46.00 -8.98 -2.62
CA SER A 403 -47.09 -9.41 -3.50
C SER A 403 -46.66 -10.53 -4.46
N THR A 404 -47.65 -11.28 -4.96
CA THR A 404 -47.43 -12.30 -6.00
C THR A 404 -48.28 -11.97 -7.25
N ASP A 405 -47.92 -12.54 -8.38
CA ASP A 405 -48.83 -12.60 -9.52
C ASP A 405 -49.96 -13.59 -9.23
N PRO A 406 -51.20 -13.30 -9.68
CA PRO A 406 -52.32 -14.17 -9.41
C PRO A 406 -52.23 -15.48 -10.25
N ILE A 407 -52.62 -16.60 -9.64
CA ILE A 407 -52.80 -17.90 -10.33
C ILE A 407 -54.27 -18.07 -10.62
N GLU A 408 -54.63 -18.40 -11.85
CA GLU A 408 -55.98 -18.72 -12.24
C GLU A 408 -56.27 -20.21 -11.95
N LEU A 409 -57.22 -20.45 -11.09
CA LEU A 409 -57.59 -21.79 -10.61
C LEU A 409 -59.10 -22.05 -10.75
N ASP A 410 -59.46 -23.30 -10.88
CA ASP A 410 -60.87 -23.69 -10.76
C ASP A 410 -61.39 -23.34 -9.36
N ALA A 411 -62.67 -23.03 -9.24
CA ALA A 411 -63.25 -22.81 -7.93
C ALA A 411 -63.10 -24.06 -7.06
N GLY A 412 -62.67 -23.86 -5.79
CA GLY A 412 -62.44 -25.00 -4.88
C GLY A 412 -61.50 -24.65 -3.72
N ARG A 413 -61.25 -25.60 -2.86
CA ARG A 413 -60.32 -25.45 -1.77
C ARG A 413 -58.89 -25.77 -2.23
N TYR A 414 -57.93 -24.93 -1.86
CA TYR A 414 -56.51 -25.08 -2.12
C TYR A 414 -55.72 -24.88 -0.85
N TYR A 415 -54.52 -25.40 -0.85
CA TYR A 415 -53.56 -25.28 0.23
C TYR A 415 -52.30 -24.62 -0.32
N VAL A 416 -51.77 -23.63 0.45
CA VAL A 416 -50.59 -22.87 0.09
C VAL A 416 -49.56 -23.10 1.18
N LYS A 417 -48.36 -23.54 0.80
CA LYS A 417 -47.26 -23.85 1.71
C LYS A 417 -46.00 -23.18 1.18
N GLU A 418 -45.26 -22.51 2.05
CA GLU A 418 -43.95 -22.02 1.72
C GLU A 418 -42.97 -23.18 1.57
N VAL A 419 -42.20 -23.18 0.50
CA VAL A 419 -41.14 -24.14 0.20
C VAL A 419 -39.77 -23.55 0.17
N LYS A 420 -39.70 -22.22 0.08
CA LYS A 420 -38.48 -21.45 0.14
C LYS A 420 -38.76 -20.10 0.77
N ALA A 421 -38.05 -19.79 1.84
CA ALA A 421 -38.12 -18.49 2.48
C ALA A 421 -37.42 -17.40 1.64
N PRO A 422 -37.81 -16.14 1.74
CA PRO A 422 -37.12 -15.07 1.11
C PRO A 422 -35.85 -14.70 1.89
N LYS A 423 -34.99 -13.88 1.28
CA LYS A 423 -33.72 -13.49 1.87
C LYS A 423 -33.89 -12.86 3.26
N GLY A 424 -33.24 -13.43 4.27
CA GLY A 424 -33.20 -12.90 5.62
C GLY A 424 -34.34 -13.36 6.54
N TYR A 425 -35.19 -14.25 6.09
CA TYR A 425 -36.31 -14.73 6.88
C TYR A 425 -36.25 -16.23 7.10
N ALA A 426 -36.87 -16.66 8.18
CA ALA A 426 -37.08 -18.07 8.46
C ALA A 426 -38.23 -18.63 7.62
N LEU A 427 -38.15 -19.91 7.22
CA LEU A 427 -39.19 -20.57 6.46
C LEU A 427 -40.49 -20.65 7.29
N ASP A 428 -41.61 -20.20 6.74
CA ASP A 428 -42.91 -20.37 7.33
C ASP A 428 -43.37 -21.80 7.09
N THR A 429 -43.60 -22.54 8.18
CA THR A 429 -44.05 -23.95 8.12
C THR A 429 -45.55 -24.05 8.10
N GLU A 430 -46.28 -22.95 8.18
CA GLU A 430 -47.76 -22.95 8.16
C GLU A 430 -48.31 -23.36 6.79
N ILE A 431 -49.39 -24.15 6.79
CA ILE A 431 -50.12 -24.54 5.58
C ILE A 431 -51.43 -23.80 5.54
N TYR A 432 -51.54 -22.81 4.72
CA TYR A 432 -52.75 -22.00 4.57
C TYR A 432 -53.78 -22.70 3.73
N SER A 433 -55.04 -22.73 4.20
CA SER A 433 -56.15 -23.24 3.42
C SER A 433 -57.00 -22.08 2.89
N VAL A 434 -57.31 -22.09 1.60
CA VAL A 434 -58.04 -21.00 0.98
C VAL A 434 -59.11 -21.55 0.01
N ASN A 435 -60.28 -20.93 -0.01
CA ASN A 435 -61.32 -21.25 -1.01
C ASN A 435 -61.24 -20.25 -2.16
N VAL A 436 -60.98 -20.75 -3.35
CA VAL A 436 -61.01 -19.95 -4.59
C VAL A 436 -62.45 -19.96 -5.11
N SER A 437 -63.00 -18.77 -5.30
CA SER A 437 -64.33 -18.57 -5.85
C SER A 437 -64.25 -18.16 -7.31
N SER A 438 -65.13 -18.72 -8.14
CA SER A 438 -65.18 -18.41 -9.59
C SER A 438 -65.36 -16.92 -9.85
N GLY A 439 -64.51 -16.39 -10.70
CA GLY A 439 -64.54 -14.97 -11.11
C GLY A 439 -63.99 -13.96 -10.07
N ASN A 440 -63.61 -14.40 -8.91
CA ASN A 440 -63.09 -13.53 -7.82
C ASN A 440 -61.64 -13.82 -7.54
N THR A 441 -60.93 -12.86 -6.90
CA THR A 441 -59.61 -13.05 -6.37
C THR A 441 -59.72 -13.42 -4.89
N SER A 442 -59.10 -14.54 -4.52
CA SER A 442 -58.94 -14.98 -3.12
C SER A 442 -57.52 -14.72 -2.69
N TRP A 443 -57.35 -14.35 -1.44
CA TRP A 443 -56.05 -13.90 -0.88
C TRP A 443 -55.62 -14.85 0.22
N VAL A 444 -54.28 -15.02 0.30
CA VAL A 444 -53.57 -15.63 1.41
C VAL A 444 -52.57 -14.57 1.93
N THR A 445 -52.51 -14.39 3.22
CA THR A 445 -51.45 -13.57 3.88
C THR A 445 -50.56 -14.51 4.65
N SER A 446 -49.30 -14.55 4.31
CA SER A 446 -48.24 -15.28 4.99
C SER A 446 -47.32 -14.31 5.73
N LYS A 447 -46.73 -14.74 6.85
CA LYS A 447 -45.87 -13.85 7.67
C LYS A 447 -44.66 -14.61 8.13
N ASP A 448 -43.46 -14.10 7.79
CA ASP A 448 -42.21 -14.69 8.20
C ASP A 448 -41.50 -13.92 9.32
N GLU A 449 -40.81 -14.69 10.16
CA GLU A 449 -39.90 -14.13 11.15
C GLU A 449 -38.57 -13.76 10.50
N PRO A 450 -38.09 -12.52 10.70
CA PRO A 450 -36.73 -12.16 10.26
C PRO A 450 -35.69 -12.91 11.07
N LEU A 451 -34.64 -13.33 10.39
CA LEU A 451 -33.48 -13.96 11.01
C LEU A 451 -32.55 -12.88 11.55
N PHE A 452 -32.14 -12.99 12.78
CA PHE A 452 -31.15 -12.13 13.43
C PHE A 452 -30.46 -12.91 14.53
N ASP A 453 -29.30 -12.38 14.96
CA ASP A 453 -28.54 -13.02 16.02
C ASP A 453 -28.79 -12.28 17.35
N PRO A 454 -29.28 -12.98 18.38
CA PRO A 454 -29.42 -12.39 19.72
C PRO A 454 -28.10 -12.25 20.47
N VAL A 455 -26.98 -12.37 19.79
CA VAL A 455 -25.68 -12.51 20.40
C VAL A 455 -25.00 -11.18 20.66
N ALA A 456 -24.37 -11.11 21.83
CA ALA A 456 -23.37 -10.11 22.13
C ALA A 456 -22.00 -10.59 21.64
N ILE A 457 -21.37 -9.88 20.70
CA ILE A 457 -19.96 -10.07 20.39
C ILE A 457 -19.17 -9.98 21.69
N MET A 458 -18.35 -10.95 21.97
CA MET A 458 -17.49 -10.95 23.14
C MET A 458 -16.03 -11.03 22.69
N LEU A 459 -15.25 -10.04 23.11
CA LEU A 459 -13.83 -9.93 22.85
C LEU A 459 -13.10 -10.13 24.17
N PHE A 460 -12.09 -10.98 24.17
CA PHE A 460 -11.13 -11.10 25.24
C PHE A 460 -9.82 -10.44 24.82
N LYS A 461 -9.16 -9.77 25.79
CA LYS A 461 -7.89 -9.12 25.55
C LYS A 461 -6.81 -9.75 26.39
N THR A 462 -5.72 -10.15 25.74
CA THR A 462 -4.53 -10.72 26.35
C THR A 462 -3.27 -10.00 25.88
N SER A 463 -2.16 -10.17 26.58
CA SER A 463 -0.85 -9.62 26.19
C SER A 463 0.06 -10.72 25.65
N ASP A 464 0.82 -10.38 24.62
CA ASP A 464 1.92 -11.18 24.11
C ASP A 464 3.24 -10.63 24.69
N GLY A 465 3.43 -10.82 25.99
CA GLY A 465 4.61 -10.34 26.71
C GLY A 465 4.32 -9.27 27.77
N GLU A 466 5.38 -8.71 28.36
CA GLU A 466 5.33 -7.64 29.35
C GLU A 466 5.72 -6.31 28.76
N SER A 467 5.02 -5.25 29.13
CA SER A 467 5.34 -3.89 28.73
C SER A 467 6.12 -3.16 29.83
N TYR A 468 7.05 -2.30 29.45
CA TYR A 468 7.74 -1.42 30.39
C TYR A 468 6.80 -0.45 31.12
N LEU A 469 5.61 -0.19 30.55
CA LEU A 469 4.55 0.67 31.11
C LEU A 469 3.48 -0.10 31.87
N ASN A 470 3.43 -1.41 31.71
CA ASN A 470 2.34 -2.24 32.21
C ASN A 470 2.87 -3.63 32.61
N THR A 471 3.60 -3.69 33.71
CA THR A 471 4.17 -4.93 34.25
C THR A 471 3.13 -5.87 34.82
N GLU A 472 1.94 -5.33 35.20
CA GLU A 472 0.81 -6.13 35.73
C GLU A 472 -0.05 -6.74 34.63
N LYS A 473 0.22 -6.44 33.36
CA LYS A 473 -0.55 -6.90 32.20
C LYS A 473 -2.04 -6.54 32.31
N ASP A 474 -2.33 -5.33 32.74
CA ASP A 474 -3.69 -4.79 32.74
C ASP A 474 -4.12 -4.45 31.32
N MET A 475 -5.01 -5.27 30.76
CA MET A 475 -5.54 -5.11 29.39
C MET A 475 -6.86 -4.33 29.35
N SER A 476 -7.20 -3.62 30.43
CA SER A 476 -8.34 -2.70 30.41
C SER A 476 -8.07 -1.47 29.56
N GLY A 477 -9.11 -0.83 29.05
CA GLY A 477 -9.00 0.38 28.26
C GLY A 477 -8.67 0.20 26.78
N ALA A 478 -8.49 -1.01 26.27
CA ALA A 478 -8.44 -1.25 24.84
C ALA A 478 -9.79 -0.92 24.21
N GLU A 479 -9.78 -0.19 23.10
CA GLU A 479 -10.98 0.20 22.38
C GLU A 479 -11.06 -0.49 21.03
N PHE A 480 -12.23 -1.09 20.76
CA PHE A 480 -12.55 -1.76 19.53
C PHE A 480 -13.67 -1.05 18.79
N GLU A 481 -13.43 -0.67 17.56
CA GLU A 481 -14.47 -0.25 16.64
C GLU A 481 -15.12 -1.50 16.04
N ILE A 482 -16.41 -1.63 16.22
CA ILE A 482 -17.22 -2.67 15.62
C ILE A 482 -18.14 -1.99 14.62
N SER A 483 -18.04 -2.39 13.35
CA SER A 483 -18.87 -1.86 12.28
C SER A 483 -19.77 -2.95 11.74
N TYR A 484 -21.05 -2.63 11.62
CA TYR A 484 -22.06 -3.52 11.04
C TYR A 484 -22.43 -3.02 9.63
N TYR A 485 -22.48 -3.96 8.68
CA TYR A 485 -22.85 -3.76 7.29
C TYR A 485 -24.01 -4.67 6.91
N ASP A 486 -25.00 -4.14 6.21
CA ASP A 486 -26.15 -4.90 5.70
C ASP A 486 -25.85 -5.56 4.34
N GLU A 487 -24.60 -6.02 4.18
CA GLU A 487 -24.09 -6.77 3.03
C GLU A 487 -23.26 -7.96 3.53
N MET A 488 -23.06 -8.97 2.67
CA MET A 488 -22.15 -10.09 2.95
C MET A 488 -20.88 -9.91 2.15
N PHE A 489 -19.73 -9.96 2.84
CA PHE A 489 -18.39 -9.97 2.24
C PHE A 489 -17.40 -10.68 3.17
N ASP A 490 -16.40 -11.32 2.59
CA ASP A 490 -15.55 -12.28 3.30
C ASP A 490 -14.25 -11.67 3.83
N ASN A 491 -13.87 -10.49 3.39
CA ASN A 491 -12.59 -9.90 3.74
C ASN A 491 -12.69 -8.40 4.04
N ALA A 492 -11.66 -7.88 4.70
CA ALA A 492 -11.59 -6.50 5.12
C ALA A 492 -11.43 -5.49 3.97
N ASP A 493 -10.86 -5.91 2.84
CA ASP A 493 -10.63 -5.04 1.69
C ASP A 493 -11.95 -4.66 1.03
N GLU A 494 -12.92 -5.57 1.03
CA GLU A 494 -14.27 -5.30 0.56
C GLU A 494 -14.97 -4.29 1.47
N ALA A 495 -14.77 -4.38 2.79
CA ALA A 495 -15.31 -3.43 3.76
C ALA A 495 -14.75 -2.01 3.62
N ALA A 496 -13.50 -1.87 3.14
CA ALA A 496 -12.78 -0.59 3.11
C ALA A 496 -13.51 0.49 2.29
N ASN A 497 -14.30 0.08 1.29
CA ASN A 497 -15.04 0.97 0.39
C ASN A 497 -16.55 1.04 0.72
N LYS A 498 -16.98 0.44 1.82
CA LYS A 498 -18.37 0.38 2.24
C LYS A 498 -18.66 1.32 3.40
N THR A 499 -19.87 1.83 3.45
CA THR A 499 -20.34 2.61 4.59
C THR A 499 -21.10 1.68 5.54
N PRO A 500 -20.66 1.52 6.77
CA PRO A 500 -21.39 0.71 7.73
C PRO A 500 -22.73 1.35 8.09
N VAL A 501 -23.71 0.54 8.31
CA VAL A 501 -25.05 0.97 8.77
C VAL A 501 -24.99 1.46 10.22
N ARG A 502 -24.16 0.81 11.04
CA ARG A 502 -23.88 1.22 12.43
C ARG A 502 -22.44 0.95 12.82
N LYS A 503 -21.97 1.79 13.74
CA LYS A 503 -20.66 1.63 14.39
C LYS A 503 -20.78 1.74 15.89
N TRP A 504 -20.00 0.94 16.61
CA TRP A 504 -19.87 1.00 18.06
C TRP A 504 -18.42 0.97 18.44
N VAL A 505 -18.06 1.71 19.50
CA VAL A 505 -16.76 1.59 20.14
C VAL A 505 -16.95 0.96 21.51
N LEU A 506 -16.36 -0.21 21.70
CA LEU A 506 -16.38 -0.95 22.96
C LEU A 506 -15.01 -0.89 23.62
N GLN A 507 -14.99 -0.67 24.93
CA GLN A 507 -13.78 -0.63 25.73
C GLN A 507 -13.69 -1.87 26.65
N THR A 508 -12.50 -2.49 26.68
CA THR A 508 -12.26 -3.66 27.54
C THR A 508 -12.22 -3.27 29.01
N GLN A 509 -12.78 -4.15 29.83
CA GLN A 509 -12.78 -4.04 31.30
C GLN A 509 -12.45 -5.40 31.92
N LYS A 510 -11.84 -5.37 33.08
CA LYS A 510 -11.58 -6.58 33.87
C LYS A 510 -12.89 -7.15 34.40
N ASN A 511 -13.13 -8.40 34.09
CA ASN A 511 -14.29 -9.13 34.68
C ASN A 511 -13.85 -9.75 36.01
N ALA A 512 -14.46 -9.30 37.11
CA ALA A 512 -14.12 -9.75 38.45
C ALA A 512 -14.34 -11.27 38.69
N ASN A 513 -15.30 -11.87 37.98
CA ASN A 513 -15.63 -13.29 38.15
C ASN A 513 -14.68 -14.24 37.40
N THR A 514 -14.20 -13.82 36.23
CA THR A 514 -13.34 -14.63 35.34
C THR A 514 -11.89 -14.20 35.36
N ASN A 515 -11.59 -13.04 35.94
CA ASN A 515 -10.27 -12.39 35.93
C ASN A 515 -9.75 -12.12 34.49
N LYS A 516 -10.61 -12.16 33.48
CA LYS A 516 -10.28 -11.86 32.10
C LYS A 516 -10.65 -10.42 31.75
N TYR A 517 -9.91 -9.82 30.82
CA TYR A 517 -10.24 -8.53 30.24
C TYR A 517 -11.11 -8.73 29.01
N GLN A 518 -12.29 -8.14 29.01
CA GLN A 518 -13.28 -8.39 27.98
C GLN A 518 -14.08 -7.15 27.61
N ALA A 519 -14.64 -7.16 26.41
CA ALA A 519 -15.71 -6.26 25.97
C ALA A 519 -16.81 -7.06 25.27
N SER A 520 -18.04 -6.54 25.27
CA SER A 520 -19.16 -7.15 24.54
C SER A 520 -20.19 -6.08 24.18
N LEU A 521 -21.13 -6.40 23.28
CA LEU A 521 -22.23 -5.50 22.88
C LEU A 521 -23.22 -5.29 24.04
N ARG A 522 -22.78 -4.56 25.03
CA ARG A 522 -23.59 -4.12 26.18
C ARG A 522 -23.24 -2.69 26.53
N ASP A 523 -24.23 -1.93 27.04
CA ASP A 523 -24.06 -0.52 27.34
C ASP A 523 -22.88 -0.23 28.26
N LYS A 524 -22.57 -1.11 29.21
CA LYS A 524 -21.43 -0.94 30.13
C LYS A 524 -20.04 -0.92 29.45
N TYR A 525 -19.92 -1.47 28.26
CA TYR A 525 -18.66 -1.49 27.50
C TYR A 525 -18.65 -0.46 26.39
N LYS A 526 -19.81 0.08 25.99
CA LYS A 526 -19.90 1.06 24.91
C LYS A 526 -19.40 2.43 25.39
N VAL A 527 -18.38 2.95 24.71
CA VAL A 527 -17.80 4.27 25.00
C VAL A 527 -18.19 5.30 23.95
N ALA A 528 -18.53 4.86 22.74
CA ALA A 528 -18.99 5.73 21.66
C ALA A 528 -19.80 4.94 20.61
N GLY A 529 -20.39 5.67 19.66
CA GLY A 529 -21.06 5.14 18.49
C GLY A 529 -22.58 5.06 18.64
N ASP A 530 -23.22 4.38 17.67
CA ASP A 530 -24.65 4.33 17.49
C ASP A 530 -25.35 3.51 18.59
N ASP A 531 -26.67 3.60 18.63
CA ASP A 531 -27.47 2.71 19.47
C ASP A 531 -27.39 1.28 18.97
N PHE A 532 -27.42 0.30 19.89
CA PHE A 532 -27.49 -1.09 19.50
C PHE A 532 -28.81 -1.41 18.79
N PHE A 533 -28.78 -2.35 17.86
CA PHE A 533 -30.02 -2.92 17.35
C PHE A 533 -30.73 -3.66 18.48
N LYS A 534 -32.04 -3.50 18.54
CA LYS A 534 -32.87 -4.16 19.52
C LYS A 534 -34.05 -4.82 18.84
N ASN A 535 -34.41 -6.00 19.30
CA ASN A 535 -35.67 -6.63 18.92
C ASN A 535 -36.87 -5.94 19.62
N GLU A 536 -38.08 -6.37 19.28
CA GLU A 536 -39.32 -5.82 19.88
C GLU A 536 -39.41 -5.99 21.38
N GLN A 537 -38.69 -6.96 21.98
CA GLN A 537 -38.56 -7.17 23.40
C GLN A 537 -37.50 -6.31 24.07
N GLY A 538 -36.78 -5.45 23.31
CA GLY A 538 -35.73 -4.59 23.79
C GLY A 538 -34.38 -5.27 24.02
N ALA A 539 -34.24 -6.54 23.68
CA ALA A 539 -32.95 -7.25 23.73
C ALA A 539 -32.03 -6.80 22.59
N ILE A 540 -30.75 -6.66 22.90
CA ILE A 540 -29.73 -6.35 21.89
C ILE A 540 -29.58 -7.53 20.95
N VAL A 541 -29.63 -7.26 19.64
CA VAL A 541 -29.52 -8.24 18.57
C VAL A 541 -28.62 -7.70 17.48
N ILE A 542 -28.15 -8.60 16.61
CA ILE A 542 -27.42 -8.21 15.40
C ILE A 542 -28.19 -8.74 14.19
N PRO A 543 -28.61 -7.86 13.26
CA PRO A 543 -29.25 -8.29 12.02
C PRO A 543 -28.29 -9.11 11.15
N ARG A 544 -28.82 -9.82 10.17
CA ARG A 544 -27.99 -10.46 9.15
C ARG A 544 -27.09 -9.43 8.47
N GLY A 545 -25.86 -9.82 8.17
CA GLY A 545 -24.88 -8.93 7.53
C GLY A 545 -23.48 -9.32 7.93
N THR A 546 -22.56 -8.41 7.67
CA THR A 546 -21.15 -8.57 8.02
C THR A 546 -20.79 -7.63 9.16
N ILE A 547 -19.97 -8.10 10.06
CA ILE A 547 -19.37 -7.32 11.14
C ILE A 547 -17.87 -7.28 10.92
N THR A 548 -17.29 -6.10 10.99
CA THR A 548 -15.86 -5.92 11.12
C THR A 548 -15.52 -5.48 12.54
N ILE A 549 -14.41 -5.98 13.05
CA ILE A 549 -13.89 -5.66 14.38
C ILE A 549 -12.45 -5.25 14.21
N ARG A 550 -12.09 -4.06 14.64
CA ARG A 550 -10.70 -3.60 14.66
C ARG A 550 -10.38 -2.92 15.97
N GLU A 551 -9.19 -3.13 16.45
CA GLU A 551 -8.69 -2.36 17.58
C GLU A 551 -8.31 -0.96 17.10
N ILE A 552 -8.81 0.08 17.77
CA ILE A 552 -8.50 1.49 17.47
C ILE A 552 -7.64 2.12 18.56
N LYS A 553 -7.57 1.49 19.73
CA LYS A 553 -6.72 1.89 20.84
C LYS A 553 -6.30 0.68 21.64
N ALA A 554 -5.00 0.47 21.79
CA ALA A 554 -4.46 -0.58 22.63
C ALA A 554 -4.49 -0.21 24.12
N PRO A 555 -4.35 -1.20 25.02
CA PRO A 555 -4.07 -0.93 26.43
C PRO A 555 -2.74 -0.18 26.59
N LYS A 556 -2.56 0.51 27.70
CA LYS A 556 -1.35 1.28 27.97
C LYS A 556 -0.10 0.41 27.83
N GLY A 557 0.85 0.86 27.03
CA GLY A 557 2.12 0.18 26.81
C GLY A 557 2.13 -0.92 25.74
N PHE A 558 1.05 -1.06 25.02
CA PHE A 558 0.91 -2.06 23.96
C PHE A 558 0.65 -1.41 22.60
N LYS A 559 0.95 -2.16 21.55
CA LYS A 559 0.65 -1.78 20.17
C LYS A 559 -0.79 -2.10 19.85
N VAL A 560 -1.40 -1.30 19.00
CA VAL A 560 -2.69 -1.63 18.40
C VAL A 560 -2.51 -2.84 17.48
N ASP A 561 -3.40 -3.81 17.58
CA ASP A 561 -3.51 -4.87 16.58
C ASP A 561 -4.07 -4.27 15.27
N PRO A 562 -3.31 -4.27 14.17
CA PRO A 562 -3.78 -3.70 12.91
C PRO A 562 -4.81 -4.58 12.21
N SER A 563 -5.07 -5.79 12.70
CA SER A 563 -5.95 -6.76 12.08
C SER A 563 -7.39 -6.26 12.08
N ILE A 564 -8.07 -6.47 10.98
CA ILE A 564 -9.52 -6.28 10.86
C ILE A 564 -10.14 -7.66 10.77
N TYR A 565 -10.92 -8.02 11.77
CA TYR A 565 -11.61 -9.29 11.82
C TYR A 565 -12.95 -9.14 11.16
N VAL A 566 -13.28 -10.05 10.25
CA VAL A 566 -14.56 -10.09 9.54
C VAL A 566 -15.35 -11.29 10.03
N THR A 567 -16.61 -11.09 10.34
CA THR A 567 -17.51 -12.16 10.74
C THR A 567 -18.90 -11.95 10.16
N HIS A 568 -19.54 -13.04 9.77
CA HIS A 568 -20.87 -13.01 9.20
C HIS A 568 -21.93 -13.31 10.26
N VAL A 569 -23.04 -12.62 10.12
CA VAL A 569 -24.29 -12.95 10.76
C VAL A 569 -25.23 -13.45 9.65
N ASP A 570 -25.09 -14.72 9.30
CA ASP A 570 -25.79 -15.29 8.14
C ASP A 570 -26.88 -16.33 8.52
N ASN A 571 -27.31 -16.30 9.73
CA ASN A 571 -27.99 -17.39 10.36
C ASN A 571 -29.17 -18.02 9.66
N ASP A 572 -29.05 -19.31 9.51
CA ASP A 572 -30.12 -20.29 9.49
C ASP A 572 -30.64 -20.62 10.88
N LEU A 573 -30.44 -19.77 11.88
CA LEU A 573 -30.88 -20.05 13.23
C LEU A 573 -32.39 -19.96 13.33
N HIS A 574 -32.95 -21.09 13.34
CA HIS A 574 -34.36 -21.27 13.56
C HIS A 574 -34.73 -20.74 14.94
N SER A 575 -35.70 -19.87 14.99
CA SER A 575 -36.22 -19.15 16.16
C SER A 575 -36.67 -20.03 17.33
N ASN A 576 -36.67 -21.32 17.23
CA ASN A 576 -37.18 -22.26 18.23
C ASN A 576 -36.12 -22.87 19.14
N ASP A 577 -34.84 -22.82 18.73
CA ASP A 577 -33.79 -23.22 19.64
C ASP A 577 -33.42 -21.99 20.46
N LYS A 578 -33.60 -22.09 21.74
CA LYS A 578 -33.11 -21.08 22.68
C LYS A 578 -31.63 -20.96 22.51
N LEU A 579 -31.25 -20.02 21.68
CA LEU A 579 -29.87 -19.73 21.33
C LEU A 579 -29.16 -19.11 22.51
N VAL A 580 -28.80 -19.95 23.43
CA VAL A 580 -27.77 -19.64 24.40
C VAL A 580 -26.43 -19.89 23.66
N TYR A 581 -25.96 -18.87 22.95
CA TYR A 581 -24.59 -18.89 22.49
C TYR A 581 -23.68 -18.88 23.69
N ASN A 582 -23.14 -19.99 24.00
CA ASN A 582 -22.10 -20.14 24.98
C ASN A 582 -20.80 -19.65 24.30
N PHE A 583 -20.51 -18.36 24.47
CA PHE A 583 -19.27 -17.74 23.98
C PHE A 583 -18.01 -18.23 24.72
N GLY A 584 -17.93 -19.48 25.03
CA GLY A 584 -16.74 -20.06 25.62
C GLY A 584 -15.46 -19.91 24.79
N ASN A 585 -15.60 -19.52 23.52
CA ASN A 585 -14.52 -19.40 22.54
C ASN A 585 -14.46 -18.03 21.87
N ALA A 586 -14.82 -16.95 22.57
CA ALA A 586 -14.55 -15.63 22.03
C ALA A 586 -13.05 -15.48 21.73
N PRO A 587 -12.68 -14.91 20.58
CA PRO A 587 -11.29 -14.82 20.18
C PRO A 587 -10.49 -13.97 21.18
N GLU A 588 -9.38 -14.50 21.63
CA GLU A 588 -8.40 -13.72 22.36
C GLU A 588 -7.64 -12.84 21.39
N GLN A 589 -7.53 -11.58 21.75
CA GLN A 589 -6.81 -10.58 20.97
C GLN A 589 -5.52 -10.19 21.71
N PRO A 590 -4.40 -10.90 21.47
CA PRO A 590 -3.15 -10.56 22.14
C PRO A 590 -2.55 -9.27 21.58
N ASN A 591 -2.14 -8.38 22.46
CA ASN A 591 -1.36 -7.21 22.07
C ASN A 591 0.12 -7.46 22.29
N LYS A 592 0.93 -7.00 21.34
CA LYS A 592 2.38 -6.95 21.48
C LYS A 592 2.78 -5.74 22.30
N PRO A 593 3.73 -5.85 23.23
CA PRO A 593 4.20 -4.71 23.98
C PRO A 593 4.90 -3.69 23.07
N LEU A 594 4.82 -2.43 23.45
CA LEU A 594 5.67 -1.40 22.88
C LEU A 594 7.11 -1.69 23.34
N VAL A 595 8.02 -1.78 22.42
CA VAL A 595 9.46 -1.93 22.66
C VAL A 595 10.13 -0.67 22.17
N PRO A 596 10.41 0.29 23.06
CA PRO A 596 11.05 1.54 22.69
C PRO A 596 12.34 1.34 21.91
N LYS A 597 12.54 2.16 20.91
CA LYS A 597 13.77 2.21 20.13
C LYS A 597 14.19 3.66 19.97
N ILE A 598 15.46 3.91 20.08
CA ILE A 598 16.07 5.17 19.73
C ILE A 598 17.11 4.96 18.65
N GLY A 599 17.34 5.98 17.85
CA GLY A 599 18.39 6.08 16.86
C GLY A 599 18.72 7.54 16.70
N THR A 600 19.96 7.87 16.41
CA THR A 600 20.41 9.25 16.52
C THR A 600 21.19 9.71 15.30
N THR A 601 21.36 11.02 15.19
CA THR A 601 22.23 11.66 14.19
C THR A 601 22.88 12.87 14.80
N ALA A 602 24.19 12.76 15.05
CA ALA A 602 24.98 13.83 15.60
C ALA A 602 25.53 14.75 14.51
N LEU A 603 25.47 16.05 14.77
CA LEU A 603 26.00 17.07 13.87
C LEU A 603 26.57 18.27 14.63
N ASP A 604 27.46 18.99 14.01
CA ASP A 604 27.87 20.31 14.46
C ASP A 604 26.85 21.35 13.98
N ALA A 605 26.36 22.16 14.92
CA ALA A 605 25.33 23.16 14.62
C ALA A 605 25.81 24.27 13.65
N ALA A 606 27.11 24.50 13.58
CA ALA A 606 27.68 25.53 12.69
C ALA A 606 27.84 25.01 11.26
N THR A 607 28.39 23.81 11.09
CA THR A 607 28.57 23.17 9.78
C THR A 607 27.30 22.53 9.26
N THR A 608 26.34 22.24 10.14
CA THR A 608 25.07 21.57 9.88
C THR A 608 25.20 20.12 9.42
N ASP A 609 26.35 19.53 9.66
CA ASP A 609 26.60 18.12 9.38
C ASP A 609 27.63 17.51 10.39
N ASN A 610 28.18 16.34 10.05
CA ASN A 610 29.09 15.59 10.92
C ASN A 610 30.57 16.03 10.83
N VAL A 611 30.85 17.21 10.29
CA VAL A 611 32.18 17.83 10.32
C VAL A 611 32.23 18.86 11.44
N GLY A 612 33.04 18.63 12.45
CA GLY A 612 33.17 19.50 13.61
C GLY A 612 33.86 20.83 13.26
N SER A 613 33.26 21.94 13.67
CA SER A 613 33.84 23.25 13.56
C SER A 613 34.97 23.47 14.58
N HIS A 614 35.85 24.38 14.33
CA HIS A 614 36.99 24.70 15.20
C HIS A 614 36.68 25.90 16.10
N GLY A 615 36.78 25.71 17.43
CA GLY A 615 36.53 26.76 18.39
C GLY A 615 36.45 26.30 19.84
N LYS A 616 36.51 27.24 20.79
CA LYS A 616 36.41 26.96 22.20
C LYS A 616 35.01 26.62 22.70
N LYS A 617 34.00 27.02 21.96
CA LYS A 617 32.59 26.80 22.28
C LYS A 617 31.86 26.33 21.03
N VAL A 618 32.02 25.09 20.72
CA VAL A 618 31.35 24.46 19.58
C VAL A 618 30.12 23.74 20.11
N LYS A 619 28.99 23.97 19.44
CA LYS A 619 27.72 23.34 19.78
C LYS A 619 27.51 22.13 18.87
N LEU A 620 27.47 20.95 19.45
CA LEU A 620 27.04 19.74 18.79
C LEU A 620 25.57 19.49 19.11
N VAL A 621 24.82 19.07 18.12
CA VAL A 621 23.41 18.70 18.27
C VAL A 621 23.27 17.25 17.87
N ASP A 622 22.77 16.47 18.79
CA ASP A 622 22.40 15.12 18.50
C ASP A 622 20.87 15.00 18.43
N LYS A 623 20.39 14.67 17.26
CA LYS A 623 18.96 14.47 17.00
C LYS A 623 18.57 13.03 17.31
N VAL A 624 18.05 12.82 18.50
CA VAL A 624 17.59 11.51 18.97
C VAL A 624 16.18 11.25 18.44
N SER A 625 16.06 10.37 17.48
CA SER A 625 14.78 9.85 17.00
C SER A 625 14.31 8.72 17.91
N TYR A 626 13.03 8.67 18.19
CA TYR A 626 12.43 7.59 18.98
C TYR A 626 11.23 6.97 18.28
N LYS A 627 10.97 5.71 18.60
CA LYS A 627 9.83 4.92 18.11
C LYS A 627 9.23 4.11 19.24
N GLN A 628 7.92 3.82 19.11
CA GLN A 628 7.19 2.96 20.04
C GLN A 628 7.15 3.49 21.47
N LEU A 629 7.06 4.81 21.64
CA LEU A 629 6.76 5.43 22.92
C LEU A 629 5.23 5.56 23.09
N SER A 630 4.78 5.73 24.33
CA SER A 630 3.38 5.91 24.64
C SER A 630 3.02 7.39 24.70
N GLU A 631 1.89 7.77 24.13
CA GLU A 631 1.34 9.14 24.22
C GLU A 631 1.05 9.53 25.67
N GLY A 632 1.28 10.79 26.02
CA GLY A 632 1.01 11.36 27.34
C GLY A 632 2.09 11.05 28.38
N GLU A 633 3.02 10.14 28.12
CA GLU A 633 4.09 9.76 29.04
C GLU A 633 5.32 10.65 28.89
N THR A 634 6.05 10.81 30.00
CA THR A 634 7.25 11.64 30.08
C THR A 634 8.50 10.77 30.13
N TYR A 635 9.44 11.09 29.28
CA TYR A 635 10.70 10.35 29.10
C TYR A 635 11.89 11.28 29.28
N THR A 636 13.01 10.70 29.67
CA THR A 636 14.28 11.43 29.73
C THR A 636 15.31 10.72 28.86
N VAL A 637 15.87 11.46 27.90
CA VAL A 637 17.04 11.02 27.12
C VAL A 637 18.29 11.59 27.79
N LYS A 638 19.29 10.74 28.03
CA LYS A 638 20.62 11.11 28.49
C LYS A 638 21.62 10.70 27.44
N GLY A 639 22.45 11.64 27.05
CA GLY A 639 23.50 11.43 26.05
C GLY A 639 24.88 11.69 26.63
N LYS A 640 25.89 11.00 26.10
CA LYS A 640 27.29 11.08 26.45
C LYS A 640 28.15 11.05 25.21
N LEU A 641 29.13 11.96 25.12
CA LEU A 641 30.15 11.92 24.08
C LEU A 641 31.24 10.91 24.40
N MET A 642 31.57 10.09 23.43
CA MET A 642 32.66 9.12 23.50
C MET A 642 33.81 9.52 22.56
N ASP A 643 35.05 9.24 22.92
CA ASP A 643 36.19 9.32 22.01
C ASP A 643 36.24 8.00 21.20
N LYS A 644 36.04 8.08 19.91
CA LYS A 644 35.93 6.90 19.02
C LYS A 644 37.19 6.03 19.05
N ALA A 645 38.35 6.64 19.19
CA ALA A 645 39.63 5.92 19.15
C ALA A 645 39.88 5.09 20.41
N THR A 646 39.40 5.55 21.56
CA THR A 646 39.63 4.91 22.84
C THR A 646 38.44 4.09 23.35
N GLY A 647 37.22 4.39 22.81
CA GLY A 647 35.98 3.81 23.33
C GLY A 647 35.64 4.29 24.75
N GLN A 648 36.29 5.34 25.25
CA GLN A 648 36.06 5.88 26.60
C GLN A 648 35.24 7.19 26.52
N PRO A 649 34.56 7.54 27.60
CA PRO A 649 33.90 8.85 27.68
C PRO A 649 34.87 10.00 27.37
N LEU A 650 34.39 10.94 26.52
CA LEU A 650 35.18 12.12 26.21
C LEU A 650 35.28 13.03 27.41
N LEU A 651 36.52 13.30 27.81
CA LEU A 651 36.80 14.22 28.90
C LEU A 651 37.27 15.59 28.37
N VAL A 652 36.54 16.64 28.68
CA VAL A 652 36.96 18.02 28.46
C VAL A 652 37.19 18.67 29.81
N ASN A 653 38.40 19.14 30.04
CA ASN A 653 38.82 19.66 31.35
C ASN A 653 38.58 18.69 32.53
N GLY A 654 38.76 17.39 32.28
CA GLY A 654 38.60 16.32 33.26
C GLY A 654 37.17 15.94 33.62
N ARG A 655 36.18 16.44 32.89
CA ARG A 655 34.76 16.10 33.06
C ARG A 655 34.18 15.43 31.79
N GLU A 656 33.32 14.47 32.01
CA GLU A 656 32.58 13.85 30.92
C GLU A 656 31.66 14.91 30.24
N VAL A 657 31.56 14.83 28.94
CA VAL A 657 30.63 15.68 28.17
C VAL A 657 29.31 14.93 28.05
N THR A 658 28.31 15.42 28.75
CA THR A 658 26.96 14.81 28.79
C THR A 658 25.89 15.86 28.54
N ALA A 659 24.73 15.39 28.04
CA ALA A 659 23.53 16.20 27.94
C ALA A 659 22.31 15.35 28.35
N GLU A 660 21.26 16.00 28.82
CA GLU A 660 20.00 15.32 29.10
C GLU A 660 18.81 16.19 28.72
N LYS A 661 17.72 15.56 28.33
CA LYS A 661 16.48 16.23 28.03
C LYS A 661 15.28 15.39 28.41
N THR A 662 14.38 16.01 29.19
CA THR A 662 13.09 15.43 29.52
C THR A 662 12.02 15.99 28.59
N PHE A 663 11.16 15.12 28.06
CA PHE A 663 10.07 15.50 27.17
C PHE A 663 8.85 14.62 27.39
N THR A 664 7.66 15.17 27.12
CA THR A 664 6.39 14.44 27.15
C THR A 664 5.95 14.18 25.71
N VAL A 665 5.56 12.97 25.40
CA VAL A 665 5.07 12.58 24.08
C VAL A 665 3.66 13.12 23.87
N THR A 666 3.47 13.93 22.83
CA THR A 666 2.17 14.54 22.48
C THR A 666 2.01 14.57 20.96
N ASN A 667 0.77 14.75 20.50
CA ASN A 667 0.49 14.96 19.06
C ASN A 667 1.20 16.19 18.45
N ALA A 668 1.66 17.14 19.29
CA ALA A 668 2.37 18.32 18.81
C ALA A 668 3.85 18.04 18.45
N ASN A 669 4.47 17.04 19.09
CA ASN A 669 5.88 16.71 18.93
C ASN A 669 6.15 15.30 18.40
N SER A 670 5.11 14.50 18.13
CA SER A 670 5.22 13.11 17.73
C SER A 670 4.15 12.74 16.71
N THR A 671 4.47 11.79 15.87
CA THR A 671 3.47 11.07 15.07
C THR A 671 3.00 9.87 15.86
N ILE A 672 1.72 9.83 16.19
CA ILE A 672 1.12 8.75 16.96
C ILE A 672 0.40 7.78 16.03
N THR A 673 0.72 6.52 16.14
CA THR A 673 0.14 5.43 15.34
C THR A 673 -0.21 4.25 16.24
N GLY A 674 -0.83 3.21 15.65
CA GLY A 674 -1.08 1.95 16.36
C GLY A 674 0.18 1.25 16.89
N ASP A 675 1.34 1.54 16.31
CA ASP A 675 2.65 1.05 16.76
C ASP A 675 3.29 1.91 17.86
N GLY A 676 2.58 2.89 18.40
CA GLY A 676 3.09 3.85 19.35
C GLY A 676 3.56 5.16 18.69
N ALA A 677 4.10 6.04 19.50
CA ALA A 677 4.57 7.35 19.09
C ALA A 677 5.99 7.30 18.51
N SER A 678 6.20 8.08 17.47
CA SER A 678 7.50 8.31 16.85
C SER A 678 7.76 9.80 16.73
N GLY A 679 8.97 10.23 17.02
CA GLY A 679 9.35 11.63 16.95
C GLY A 679 10.85 11.80 17.13
N SER A 680 11.28 13.00 17.47
CA SER A 680 12.68 13.27 17.80
C SER A 680 12.81 14.36 18.85
N VAL A 681 13.93 14.31 19.56
CA VAL A 681 14.34 15.31 20.53
C VAL A 681 15.83 15.59 20.33
N ASP A 682 16.20 16.87 20.41
CA ASP A 682 17.60 17.26 20.24
C ASP A 682 18.30 17.38 21.59
N LEU A 683 19.44 16.72 21.73
CA LEU A 683 20.41 16.90 22.80
C LEU A 683 21.49 17.88 22.32
N GLU A 684 21.88 18.82 23.17
CA GLU A 684 22.87 19.83 22.85
C GLU A 684 24.09 19.70 23.76
N TYR A 685 25.26 19.65 23.13
CA TYR A 685 26.54 19.59 23.82
C TYR A 685 27.37 20.81 23.45
N GLU A 686 28.06 21.44 24.45
CA GLU A 686 29.06 22.48 24.22
C GLU A 686 30.44 21.85 24.46
N VAL A 687 31.32 21.91 23.46
CA VAL A 687 32.67 21.35 23.53
C VAL A 687 33.74 22.36 23.14
N ASP A 688 34.93 22.26 23.72
CA ASP A 688 36.12 22.93 23.21
C ASP A 688 36.78 22.02 22.14
N SER A 689 36.53 22.31 20.86
CA SER A 689 37.05 21.52 19.77
C SER A 689 38.55 21.74 19.50
N THR A 690 39.16 22.75 20.11
CA THR A 690 40.58 22.96 19.94
C THR A 690 41.44 21.82 20.52
N VAL A 691 40.86 21.06 21.43
CA VAL A 691 41.50 19.84 22.02
C VAL A 691 41.05 18.54 21.31
N LEU A 692 40.14 18.64 20.34
CA LEU A 692 39.62 17.51 19.58
C LEU A 692 40.20 17.39 18.16
N VAL A 693 41.17 18.23 17.82
CA VAL A 693 41.78 18.26 16.47
C VAL A 693 42.28 16.86 16.08
N GLY A 694 41.82 16.34 14.97
CA GLY A 694 42.14 14.99 14.47
C GLY A 694 41.34 13.84 15.12
N LYS A 695 40.43 14.12 16.06
CA LYS A 695 39.63 13.13 16.74
C LYS A 695 38.24 13.02 16.15
N THR A 696 37.64 11.88 16.39
CA THR A 696 36.21 11.64 16.11
C THR A 696 35.52 11.34 17.43
N THR A 697 34.40 12.01 17.67
CA THR A 697 33.53 11.73 18.80
C THR A 697 32.30 10.97 18.34
N VAL A 698 31.77 10.10 19.20
CA VAL A 698 30.52 9.36 18.97
C VAL A 698 29.60 9.66 20.14
N VAL A 699 28.33 9.87 19.85
CA VAL A 699 27.35 10.09 20.92
C VAL A 699 26.72 8.76 21.29
N PHE A 700 26.56 8.50 22.57
CA PHE A 700 25.81 7.36 23.12
C PHE A 700 24.60 7.88 23.86
N GLU A 701 23.43 7.32 23.62
CA GLU A 701 22.18 7.75 24.22
C GLU A 701 21.49 6.62 24.95
N HIS A 702 20.83 6.99 26.04
CA HIS A 702 20.01 6.14 26.86
C HIS A 702 18.67 6.81 27.12
N LEU A 703 17.60 6.10 26.85
CA LEU A 703 16.23 6.55 27.09
C LEU A 703 15.70 5.96 28.39
N TYR A 704 15.15 6.82 29.24
CA TYR A 704 14.62 6.46 30.55
C TYR A 704 13.14 6.76 30.65
N TYR A 705 12.43 5.88 31.34
CA TYR A 705 11.08 6.09 31.83
C TYR A 705 11.04 5.80 33.31
N ASP A 706 10.54 6.73 34.13
CA ASP A 706 10.49 6.64 35.60
C ASP A 706 11.82 6.18 36.22
N GLY A 707 12.93 6.73 35.72
CA GLY A 707 14.30 6.41 36.18
C GLY A 707 14.84 5.08 35.70
N LYS A 708 14.06 4.25 35.04
CA LYS A 708 14.51 2.97 34.48
C LYS A 708 14.89 3.16 33.00
N GLU A 709 16.04 2.64 32.59
CA GLU A 709 16.44 2.59 31.19
C GLU A 709 15.53 1.62 30.41
N ILE A 710 15.00 2.09 29.30
CA ILE A 710 14.06 1.36 28.44
C ILE A 710 14.55 1.17 27.00
N ALA A 711 15.52 1.96 26.57
CA ALA A 711 16.21 1.80 25.29
C ALA A 711 17.57 2.47 25.32
N THR A 712 18.48 1.98 24.52
CA THR A 712 19.82 2.54 24.36
C THR A 712 20.24 2.52 22.91
N HIS A 713 21.04 3.49 22.50
CA HIS A 713 21.77 3.51 21.24
C HIS A 713 23.23 3.88 21.55
N ALA A 714 24.09 2.89 21.59
CA ALA A 714 25.48 2.99 22.05
C ALA A 714 26.40 2.15 21.16
N ASP A 715 26.45 2.51 19.87
CA ASP A 715 27.32 1.87 18.89
C ASP A 715 28.50 2.79 18.56
N ILE A 716 29.71 2.41 19.01
CA ILE A 716 30.92 3.21 18.78
C ILE A 716 31.30 3.33 17.30
N ASP A 717 30.83 2.43 16.46
CA ASP A 717 31.12 2.41 15.03
C ASP A 717 30.07 3.13 14.19
N ASP A 718 28.98 3.60 14.79
CA ASP A 718 27.94 4.32 14.06
C ASP A 718 28.44 5.66 13.53
N GLU A 719 28.60 5.77 12.21
CA GLU A 719 28.99 6.99 11.52
C GLU A 719 27.92 8.09 11.61
N GLY A 720 26.62 7.73 11.78
CA GLY A 720 25.54 8.67 11.99
C GLY A 720 25.63 9.42 13.32
N GLN A 721 26.22 8.79 14.32
CA GLN A 721 26.49 9.36 15.65
C GLN A 721 27.87 10.01 15.76
N SER A 722 28.68 9.94 14.71
CA SER A 722 30.08 10.38 14.72
C SER A 722 30.21 11.81 14.24
N VAL A 723 30.94 12.65 14.99
CA VAL A 723 31.37 13.98 14.55
C VAL A 723 32.89 13.99 14.41
N HIS A 724 33.37 14.36 13.22
CA HIS A 724 34.79 14.35 12.86
C HIS A 724 35.39 15.75 13.00
N PHE A 725 36.46 15.89 13.75
CA PHE A 725 37.19 17.13 13.87
C PHE A 725 38.44 17.08 12.97
N PRO A 726 38.46 17.81 11.85
CA PRO A 726 39.59 17.79 10.95
C PRO A 726 40.89 18.29 11.58
N LYS A 727 42.00 17.81 11.07
CA LYS A 727 43.35 18.33 11.39
C LYS A 727 44.05 18.67 10.11
N VAL A 728 44.77 19.78 10.13
CA VAL A 728 45.67 20.20 9.07
C VAL A 728 47.09 20.41 9.58
N GLY A 729 48.04 20.09 8.77
CA GLY A 729 49.49 20.39 9.01
C GLY A 729 50.14 20.62 7.65
N THR A 730 51.12 21.44 7.56
CA THR A 730 51.63 21.92 6.27
C THR A 730 53.12 21.87 6.13
N THR A 731 53.61 21.95 4.91
CA THR A 731 55.02 22.09 4.59
C THR A 731 55.20 22.99 3.37
N ALA A 732 55.77 24.11 3.62
CA ALA A 732 56.01 25.12 2.58
C ALA A 732 57.37 24.97 1.92
N LYS A 733 57.42 25.16 0.60
CA LYS A 733 58.67 25.14 -0.18
C LYS A 733 58.63 26.21 -1.27
N SER A 734 59.75 26.80 -1.56
CA SER A 734 59.91 27.55 -2.82
C SER A 734 59.91 26.54 -3.99
N ARG A 735 59.20 26.84 -5.03
CA ARG A 735 59.12 26.00 -6.24
C ARG A 735 60.49 25.83 -6.91
N GLU A 736 61.27 26.91 -6.96
CA GLU A 736 62.55 26.98 -7.66
C GLU A 736 63.65 26.19 -6.93
N THR A 737 63.69 26.35 -5.64
CA THR A 737 64.73 25.68 -4.83
C THR A 737 64.27 24.27 -4.37
N ASN A 738 62.99 23.94 -4.55
CA ASN A 738 62.34 22.76 -3.98
C ASN A 738 62.68 22.56 -2.49
N SER A 739 62.84 23.62 -1.77
CA SER A 739 63.25 23.64 -0.36
C SER A 739 62.63 24.85 0.36
N ASN A 740 62.90 24.97 1.65
CA ASN A 740 62.50 26.10 2.48
C ASN A 740 63.32 27.39 2.25
N LEU A 741 64.13 27.43 1.20
CA LEU A 741 64.88 28.62 0.80
C LEU A 741 64.15 29.35 -0.31
N GLY A 742 63.61 30.53 -0.04
CA GLY A 742 62.99 31.40 -1.03
C GLY A 742 64.02 32.23 -1.83
N MET A 743 63.63 32.60 -3.02
CA MET A 743 64.40 33.44 -3.93
C MET A 743 63.80 34.83 -3.98
N PRO A 744 64.60 35.88 -3.66
CA PRO A 744 64.15 37.26 -3.85
C PRO A 744 64.04 37.60 -5.34
N ARG A 745 62.83 37.60 -5.87
CA ARG A 745 62.53 37.88 -7.29
C ARG A 745 61.11 38.43 -7.48
N ALA A 746 60.82 38.98 -8.68
CA ALA A 746 59.51 39.56 -8.95
C ALA A 746 58.35 38.55 -8.93
N ASN A 747 58.58 37.29 -9.28
CA ASN A 747 57.59 36.26 -9.34
C ASN A 747 58.11 35.01 -8.62
N GLU A 748 58.19 35.05 -7.31
CA GLU A 748 58.48 33.91 -6.48
C GLU A 748 57.21 33.09 -6.25
N THR A 749 57.30 31.76 -6.38
CA THR A 749 56.17 30.85 -6.09
C THR A 749 56.51 29.98 -4.90
N ILE A 750 55.76 30.14 -3.84
CA ILE A 750 55.77 29.22 -2.71
C ILE A 750 54.69 28.20 -2.93
N VAL A 751 55.05 26.92 -2.83
CA VAL A 751 54.11 25.79 -2.82
C VAL A 751 54.02 25.28 -1.41
N ASP A 752 52.83 25.36 -0.84
CA ASP A 752 52.53 24.84 0.47
C ASP A 752 51.69 23.58 0.35
N THR A 753 52.24 22.45 0.78
CA THR A 753 51.55 21.16 0.78
C THR A 753 50.83 21.01 2.10
N VAL A 754 49.51 21.24 2.08
CA VAL A 754 48.61 21.12 3.20
C VAL A 754 48.17 19.67 3.34
N LYS A 755 48.70 18.98 4.34
CA LYS A 755 48.25 17.61 4.72
C LYS A 755 47.04 17.73 5.58
N TYR A 756 46.09 16.83 5.38
CA TYR A 756 44.88 16.78 6.19
C TYR A 756 44.64 15.35 6.75
N GLU A 757 44.01 15.32 7.90
CA GLU A 757 43.61 14.10 8.59
C GLU A 757 42.16 14.24 9.08
N ASN A 758 41.46 13.10 9.20
CA ASN A 758 40.09 12.97 9.74
C ASN A 758 39.02 13.73 8.97
N LEU A 759 39.19 13.87 7.64
CA LEU A 759 38.13 14.41 6.79
C LEU A 759 37.01 13.38 6.56
N VAL A 760 35.80 13.87 6.35
CA VAL A 760 34.65 13.06 5.95
C VAL A 760 34.64 12.93 4.42
N ILE A 761 34.73 11.70 3.94
CA ILE A 761 34.75 11.38 2.50
C ILE A 761 33.49 11.90 1.82
N GLY A 762 33.66 12.49 0.63
CA GLY A 762 32.56 13.06 -0.14
C GLY A 762 32.19 14.50 0.22
N LYS A 763 32.70 15.03 1.34
CA LYS A 763 32.47 16.42 1.73
C LYS A 763 33.45 17.36 1.02
N VAL A 764 32.99 18.59 0.80
CA VAL A 764 33.75 19.64 0.15
C VAL A 764 34.44 20.48 1.20
N TYR A 765 35.74 20.68 1.04
CA TYR A 765 36.57 21.52 1.91
C TYR A 765 37.24 22.62 1.10
N THR A 766 37.44 23.78 1.73
CA THR A 766 38.19 24.88 1.16
C THR A 766 39.34 25.22 2.10
N VAL A 767 40.58 25.05 1.63
CA VAL A 767 41.75 25.52 2.35
C VAL A 767 42.05 26.92 1.86
N LYS A 768 42.21 27.87 2.80
CA LYS A 768 42.62 29.23 2.53
C LYS A 768 43.92 29.49 3.30
N GLY A 769 44.94 29.94 2.61
CA GLY A 769 46.19 30.24 3.22
C GLY A 769 46.63 31.68 2.96
N LYS A 770 47.54 32.18 3.80
CA LYS A 770 48.12 33.52 3.70
C LYS A 770 49.60 33.54 4.13
N LEU A 771 50.37 34.43 3.53
CA LEU A 771 51.78 34.60 3.87
C LEU A 771 51.92 35.61 5.00
N MET A 772 52.66 35.21 6.06
CA MET A 772 52.96 36.05 7.22
C MET A 772 54.43 36.38 7.30
N ASP A 773 54.77 37.59 7.74
CA ASP A 773 56.15 37.97 8.09
C ASP A 773 56.44 37.48 9.52
N LYS A 774 57.44 36.60 9.70
CA LYS A 774 57.75 35.97 11.00
C LYS A 774 58.14 36.99 12.06
N ALA A 775 58.84 38.09 11.64
CA ALA A 775 59.34 39.08 12.59
C ALA A 775 58.27 40.05 13.06
N THR A 776 57.39 40.46 12.15
CA THR A 776 56.33 41.46 12.45
C THR A 776 55.04 40.81 12.89
N LYS A 777 54.87 39.52 12.58
CA LYS A 777 53.63 38.76 12.78
C LYS A 777 52.43 39.33 12.04
N GLN A 778 52.68 40.08 10.96
CA GLN A 778 51.66 40.66 10.12
C GLN A 778 51.59 39.96 8.75
N PRO A 779 50.41 39.93 8.11
CA PRO A 779 50.31 39.45 6.76
C PRO A 779 51.21 40.21 5.76
N ILE A 780 51.83 39.48 4.85
CA ILE A 780 52.61 40.07 3.75
C ILE A 780 51.63 40.61 2.73
N LYS A 781 51.88 41.81 2.26
CA LYS A 781 51.02 42.49 1.29
C LYS A 781 51.73 42.71 -0.04
N ASP A 782 50.96 42.70 -1.11
CA ASP A 782 51.38 43.05 -2.45
C ASP A 782 51.59 44.57 -2.60
N GLU A 783 51.97 45.03 -3.80
CA GLU A 783 52.20 46.43 -4.11
C GLU A 783 50.95 47.32 -4.01
N HIS A 784 49.77 46.67 -4.04
CA HIS A 784 48.43 47.30 -3.89
C HIS A 784 47.90 47.31 -2.47
N GLY A 785 48.61 46.69 -1.55
CA GLY A 785 48.21 46.59 -0.13
C GLY A 785 47.33 45.39 0.18
N ASN A 786 47.09 44.48 -0.74
CA ASN A 786 46.31 43.27 -0.52
C ASN A 786 47.18 42.19 0.12
N GLU A 787 46.62 41.39 1.02
CA GLU A 787 47.30 40.24 1.60
C GLU A 787 47.57 39.19 0.51
N ILE A 788 48.74 38.56 0.59
CA ILE A 788 49.08 37.46 -0.31
C ILE A 788 48.44 36.18 0.19
N THR A 789 47.42 35.73 -0.51
CA THR A 789 46.61 34.58 -0.14
C THR A 789 46.50 33.58 -1.28
N ALA A 790 46.24 32.34 -0.95
CA ALA A 790 45.84 31.29 -1.89
C ALA A 790 44.65 30.52 -1.33
N SER A 791 43.90 29.89 -2.19
CA SER A 791 42.76 29.09 -1.78
C SER A 791 42.55 27.96 -2.76
N LYS A 792 42.14 26.80 -2.21
CA LYS A 792 41.79 25.61 -3.00
C LYS A 792 40.62 24.90 -2.40
N THR A 793 39.61 24.66 -3.25
CA THR A 793 38.44 23.84 -2.87
C THR A 793 38.62 22.45 -3.48
N PHE A 794 38.33 21.45 -2.70
CA PHE A 794 38.38 20.03 -3.11
C PHE A 794 37.33 19.18 -2.39
N THR A 795 36.97 18.05 -3.00
CA THR A 795 36.16 17.05 -2.35
C THR A 795 37.05 15.97 -1.75
N ALA A 796 36.88 15.64 -0.48
CA ALA A 796 37.68 14.63 0.17
C ALA A 796 37.36 13.24 -0.42
N THR A 797 38.34 12.59 -0.99
CA THR A 797 38.26 11.19 -1.49
C THR A 797 38.84 10.18 -0.51
N SER A 798 39.48 10.66 0.54
CA SER A 798 40.09 9.88 1.61
C SER A 798 40.03 10.67 2.91
N LYS A 799 40.02 9.97 4.06
CA LYS A 799 40.11 10.60 5.41
C LYS A 799 41.44 11.36 5.61
N THR A 800 42.51 10.98 4.88
CA THR A 800 43.83 11.58 4.94
C THR A 800 44.33 11.86 3.53
N GLY A 801 45.13 12.91 3.37
CA GLY A 801 45.68 13.28 2.06
C GLY A 801 46.40 14.63 2.11
N SER A 802 46.55 15.26 0.95
CA SER A 802 47.14 16.60 0.86
C SER A 802 46.63 17.37 -0.33
N VAL A 803 46.69 18.68 -0.23
CA VAL A 803 46.44 19.62 -1.32
C VAL A 803 47.53 20.70 -1.32
N ASP A 804 47.91 21.16 -2.49
CA ASP A 804 48.91 22.21 -2.63
C ASP A 804 48.23 23.56 -2.83
N LEU A 805 48.68 24.56 -2.06
CA LEU A 805 48.41 25.96 -2.24
C LEU A 805 49.63 26.66 -2.88
N GLU A 806 49.41 27.49 -3.83
CA GLU A 806 50.47 28.21 -4.55
C GLU A 806 50.32 29.72 -4.36
N TYR A 807 51.41 30.32 -3.88
CA TYR A 807 51.49 31.77 -3.69
C TYR A 807 52.57 32.35 -4.62
N THR A 808 52.16 33.06 -5.65
CA THR A 808 53.09 33.75 -6.53
C THR A 808 53.05 35.23 -6.22
N TYR A 809 54.22 35.80 -5.86
CA TYR A 809 54.34 37.22 -5.46
C TYR A 809 55.70 37.82 -5.68
N ASN A 810 55.79 39.14 -5.54
CA ASN A 810 57.04 39.84 -5.59
C ASN A 810 57.78 39.75 -4.27
N SER A 811 58.84 38.94 -4.19
CA SER A 811 59.64 38.65 -2.98
C SER A 811 60.92 39.43 -2.89
N LEU A 812 61.21 40.42 -3.80
CA LEU A 812 62.44 41.20 -3.79
C LEU A 812 62.72 41.88 -2.44
N ASN A 813 61.66 42.26 -1.73
CA ASN A 813 61.75 42.92 -0.42
C ASN A 813 61.84 41.90 0.74
N ARG A 814 61.95 40.60 0.46
CA ARG A 814 62.05 39.57 1.43
C ARG A 814 63.49 39.21 1.84
N GLN A 815 64.48 39.71 1.20
CA GLN A 815 65.85 39.38 1.55
C GLN A 815 66.16 39.58 3.05
N GLY A 816 66.70 38.52 3.67
CA GLY A 816 67.03 38.46 5.06
C GLY A 816 65.79 38.33 6.00
N LYS A 817 64.62 38.03 5.46
CA LYS A 817 63.38 37.85 6.21
C LYS A 817 62.89 36.43 6.05
N THR A 818 62.05 36.00 7.01
CA THR A 818 61.38 34.70 6.97
C THR A 818 59.88 34.93 6.74
N THR A 819 59.32 34.18 5.82
CA THR A 819 57.90 34.13 5.58
C THR A 819 57.37 32.85 6.19
N VAL A 820 56.21 32.91 6.87
CA VAL A 820 55.50 31.71 7.41
C VAL A 820 54.16 31.64 6.73
N VAL A 821 53.76 30.45 6.31
CA VAL A 821 52.45 30.24 5.69
C VAL A 821 51.48 29.86 6.81
N PHE A 822 50.28 30.44 6.81
CA PHE A 822 49.17 30.09 7.71
C PHE A 822 48.02 29.54 6.90
N GLU A 823 47.37 28.46 7.33
CA GLU A 823 46.23 27.85 6.67
C GLU A 823 45.08 27.68 7.58
N ASP A 824 43.93 27.99 7.04
CA ASP A 824 42.60 27.71 7.62
C ASP A 824 41.82 26.83 6.67
N MET A 825 41.27 25.75 7.19
CA MET A 825 40.38 24.84 6.45
C MET A 825 38.92 25.13 6.81
N TYR A 826 38.09 25.23 5.79
CA TYR A 826 36.68 25.55 5.89
C TYR A 826 35.84 24.41 5.30
N HIS A 827 34.71 24.20 5.91
CA HIS A 827 33.61 23.36 5.41
C HIS A 827 32.31 24.11 5.65
N ASN A 828 31.41 24.17 4.63
CA ASN A 828 30.18 24.98 4.69
C ASN A 828 30.40 26.39 5.24
N ASP A 829 31.49 27.06 4.78
CA ASP A 829 31.95 28.42 5.19
C ASP A 829 32.27 28.52 6.70
N LYS A 830 32.40 27.41 7.39
CA LYS A 830 32.85 27.39 8.79
C LYS A 830 34.28 26.90 8.91
N LEU A 831 35.03 27.52 9.82
CA LEU A 831 36.39 27.09 10.13
C LEU A 831 36.32 25.72 10.82
N VAL A 832 36.97 24.70 10.27
CA VAL A 832 36.98 23.34 10.79
C VAL A 832 38.38 22.88 11.27
N ALA A 833 39.42 23.47 10.72
CA ALA A 833 40.79 23.29 11.20
C ALA A 833 41.66 24.50 10.88
N THR A 834 42.69 24.73 11.68
CA THR A 834 43.66 25.81 11.45
C THR A 834 45.06 25.30 11.76
N HIS A 835 46.03 25.79 10.97
CA HIS A 835 47.44 25.62 11.25
C HIS A 835 48.12 26.99 11.10
N SER A 836 48.22 27.74 12.17
CA SER A 836 48.61 29.14 12.23
C SER A 836 49.70 29.36 13.28
N ASP A 837 50.77 28.55 13.26
CA ASP A 837 51.87 28.64 14.19
C ASP A 837 53.02 29.44 13.54
N ILE A 838 53.23 30.68 13.96
CA ILE A 838 54.28 31.55 13.46
C ILE A 838 55.70 31.01 13.76
N THR A 839 55.84 30.03 14.63
CA THR A 839 57.12 29.42 14.99
C THR A 839 57.43 28.15 14.20
N ASP A 840 56.46 27.59 13.48
CA ASP A 840 56.65 26.35 12.74
C ASP A 840 57.71 26.50 11.63
N GLU A 841 58.79 25.72 11.77
CA GLU A 841 59.88 25.70 10.80
C GLU A 841 59.48 25.04 9.46
N GLY A 842 58.53 24.06 9.51
CA GLY A 842 58.02 23.41 8.32
C GLY A 842 57.24 24.35 7.39
N GLN A 843 56.60 25.39 7.97
CA GLN A 843 55.89 26.45 7.24
C GLN A 843 56.75 27.66 6.91
N SER A 844 58.00 27.66 7.35
CA SER A 844 58.89 28.82 7.24
C SER A 844 59.70 28.77 5.95
N ILE A 845 59.66 29.85 5.19
CA ILE A 845 60.50 30.08 4.01
C ILE A 845 61.48 31.14 4.34
N GLU A 846 62.74 30.73 4.30
CA GLU A 846 63.89 31.59 4.60
C GLU A 846 64.36 32.29 3.33
N TYR A 847 64.45 33.64 3.34
CA TYR A 847 65.00 34.42 2.21
C TYR A 847 66.43 34.84 2.57
N PRO A 848 67.43 34.12 2.02
CA PRO A 848 68.84 34.52 2.26
C PRO A 848 69.15 35.93 1.89
N ASN A 849 70.00 36.53 2.64
CA ASN A 849 70.61 37.85 2.30
C ASN A 849 72.11 37.75 2.45
N ILE A 850 72.80 38.29 1.52
CA ILE A 850 74.22 38.50 1.60
C ILE A 850 74.56 39.99 1.45
N HIS A 851 75.51 40.41 2.21
CA HIS A 851 76.21 41.71 1.97
C HIS A 851 77.66 41.46 2.24
N THR A 852 78.52 42.26 1.63
CA THR A 852 79.93 41.92 1.65
C THR A 852 80.77 43.12 1.98
N LYS A 853 81.97 42.79 2.40
CA LYS A 853 83.03 43.81 2.58
C LYS A 853 84.34 43.27 2.02
N ALA A 854 84.82 43.91 0.93
CA ALA A 854 86.03 43.51 0.30
C ALA A 854 87.18 44.23 0.94
N ASP A 855 88.29 43.54 1.16
CA ASP A 855 89.55 44.10 1.66
C ASP A 855 90.73 43.42 0.97
N VAL A 856 91.92 44.03 1.09
CA VAL A 856 93.14 43.47 0.52
C VAL A 856 93.87 42.75 1.62
N LYS A 857 93.94 41.37 1.50
CA LYS A 857 94.60 40.56 2.48
C LYS A 857 96.10 40.50 2.32
N GLN A 858 96.58 40.45 1.11
CA GLN A 858 98.02 40.38 0.84
C GLN A 858 98.31 41.09 -0.45
N ILE A 859 99.33 42.01 -0.36
CA ILE A 859 99.91 42.62 -1.51
C ILE A 859 101.32 42.01 -1.69
N GLY A 860 101.46 41.18 -2.75
CA GLY A 860 102.73 40.58 -3.12
C GLY A 860 103.74 41.64 -3.48
N LYS A 861 105.05 41.27 -3.72
CA LYS A 861 106.01 42.21 -4.22
C LYS A 861 105.48 42.85 -5.52
N LEU A 862 105.15 44.15 -5.45
CA LEU A 862 104.30 44.90 -6.37
C LEU A 862 104.75 44.92 -7.87
N LYS A 863 105.95 44.42 -8.17
CA LYS A 863 106.46 44.52 -9.59
C LYS A 863 106.07 43.29 -10.42
N ASP A 864 105.94 42.03 -9.81
CA ASP A 864 105.59 40.83 -10.50
C ASP A 864 104.80 39.83 -9.62
N GLY A 865 104.16 40.33 -8.48
CA GLY A 865 103.48 39.52 -7.55
C GLY A 865 101.92 39.50 -7.71
N ASN A 866 101.27 38.51 -7.08
CA ASN A 866 99.85 38.46 -7.00
C ASN A 866 99.34 39.25 -5.80
N ILE A 867 98.22 39.90 -5.94
CA ILE A 867 97.41 40.51 -4.88
C ILE A 867 96.23 39.57 -4.57
N THR A 868 95.94 39.41 -3.25
CA THR A 868 94.74 38.65 -2.79
C THR A 868 93.72 39.66 -2.23
N ILE A 869 92.59 39.77 -2.91
CA ILE A 869 91.44 40.44 -2.38
C ILE A 869 90.61 39.41 -1.64
N VAL A 870 90.30 39.75 -0.40
CA VAL A 870 89.40 38.94 0.46
C VAL A 870 88.09 39.68 0.55
N ASP A 871 87.05 39.00 0.03
CA ASP A 871 85.72 39.49 0.25
C ASP A 871 85.09 38.74 1.39
N LYS A 872 84.78 39.44 2.43
CA LYS A 872 84.05 38.89 3.61
C LYS A 872 82.56 39.01 3.34
N VAL A 873 82.00 37.89 2.95
CA VAL A 873 80.58 37.76 2.68
C VAL A 873 79.83 37.47 3.98
N PHE A 874 79.05 38.40 4.48
CA PHE A 874 78.14 38.24 5.62
C PHE A 874 76.85 37.69 5.07
N TYR A 875 76.36 36.66 5.67
CA TYR A 875 75.06 36.02 5.31
C TYR A 875 74.07 36.05 6.49
N LYS A 876 72.78 36.11 6.11
CA LYS A 876 71.67 36.06 7.08
C LYS A 876 70.61 35.20 6.50
N ASN A 877 69.87 34.52 7.39
CA ASN A 877 68.75 33.73 7.04
C ASN A 877 69.06 32.48 6.21
N LEU A 878 70.18 31.81 6.53
CA LEU A 878 70.51 30.51 5.98
C LEU A 878 69.93 29.39 6.81
N THR A 879 69.50 28.33 6.16
CA THR A 879 69.08 27.09 6.85
C THR A 879 70.29 26.35 7.35
N ILE A 880 70.36 26.07 8.62
CA ILE A 880 71.45 25.34 9.28
C ILE A 880 71.58 23.93 8.70
N GLY A 881 72.79 23.46 8.47
CA GLY A 881 73.09 22.12 7.95
C GLY A 881 73.10 22.03 6.41
N LYS A 882 72.58 23.07 5.68
CA LYS A 882 72.63 23.07 4.23
C LYS A 882 73.97 23.58 3.69
N VAL A 883 74.34 23.12 2.51
CA VAL A 883 75.59 23.46 1.84
C VAL A 883 75.33 24.64 0.88
N TYR A 884 76.13 25.66 0.98
CA TYR A 884 76.03 26.86 0.13
C TYR A 884 77.35 27.11 -0.58
N THR A 885 77.23 27.60 -1.78
CA THR A 885 78.40 28.07 -2.55
C THR A 885 78.25 29.54 -2.89
N VAL A 886 79.14 30.32 -2.42
CA VAL A 886 79.28 31.76 -2.85
C VAL A 886 80.21 31.79 -4.01
N LYS A 887 79.78 32.43 -5.11
CA LYS A 887 80.59 32.73 -6.30
C LYS A 887 80.76 34.22 -6.40
N GLY A 888 81.99 34.64 -6.38
CA GLY A 888 82.35 36.08 -6.45
C GLY A 888 82.96 36.37 -7.84
N LYS A 889 82.76 37.57 -8.26
CA LYS A 889 83.34 38.15 -9.50
C LYS A 889 83.80 39.53 -9.29
N LEU A 890 85.00 39.84 -9.75
CA LEU A 890 85.52 41.24 -9.75
C LEU A 890 84.99 42.00 -10.99
N MET A 891 84.40 43.15 -10.78
CA MET A 891 83.90 44.06 -11.82
C MET A 891 84.83 45.32 -11.93
N ASP A 892 85.10 45.78 -13.06
CA ASP A 892 85.77 47.10 -13.31
C ASP A 892 84.73 48.20 -13.13
N LYS A 893 84.85 49.02 -12.14
CA LYS A 893 83.83 50.03 -11.75
C LYS A 893 83.63 51.09 -12.85
N ALA A 894 84.72 51.42 -13.63
CA ALA A 894 84.62 52.43 -14.66
C ALA A 894 83.82 51.92 -15.90
N THR A 895 83.89 50.64 -16.19
CA THR A 895 83.26 50.06 -17.40
C THR A 895 81.93 49.27 -17.06
N GLY A 896 81.77 48.96 -15.82
CA GLY A 896 80.67 48.09 -15.42
C GLY A 896 80.78 46.67 -15.93
N GLN A 897 81.94 46.26 -16.48
CA GLN A 897 82.18 44.96 -17.08
C GLN A 897 83.06 44.10 -16.15
N PRO A 898 83.00 42.78 -16.26
CA PRO A 898 83.88 41.91 -15.51
C PRO A 898 85.37 42.24 -15.79
N LEU A 899 86.12 42.20 -14.71
CA LEU A 899 87.57 42.38 -14.80
C LEU A 899 88.21 41.16 -15.42
N LEU A 900 88.93 41.33 -16.48
CA LEU A 900 89.61 40.28 -17.23
C LEU A 900 91.08 40.11 -16.91
N VAL A 901 91.55 38.91 -16.70
CA VAL A 901 93.00 38.55 -16.64
C VAL A 901 93.24 37.52 -17.74
N ASN A 902 94.08 37.82 -18.70
CA ASN A 902 94.36 36.99 -19.88
C ASN A 902 93.08 36.52 -20.63
N GLY A 903 92.11 37.49 -20.77
CA GLY A 903 90.84 37.21 -21.44
C GLY A 903 89.78 36.40 -20.65
N ARG A 904 90.08 36.04 -19.40
CA ARG A 904 89.16 35.34 -18.52
C ARG A 904 88.67 36.25 -17.36
N GLU A 905 87.42 36.09 -17.02
CA GLU A 905 86.86 36.81 -15.85
C GLU A 905 87.61 36.43 -14.57
N VAL A 906 87.85 37.37 -13.64
CA VAL A 906 88.34 37.06 -12.30
C VAL A 906 87.20 36.64 -11.40
N THR A 907 87.12 35.35 -11.11
CA THR A 907 86.12 34.77 -10.27
C THR A 907 86.76 33.97 -9.14
N ALA A 908 86.08 33.86 -8.05
CA ALA A 908 86.36 32.93 -6.91
C ALA A 908 85.08 32.27 -6.40
N GLU A 909 85.21 31.13 -5.78
CA GLU A 909 84.06 30.49 -5.15
C GLU A 909 84.48 29.88 -3.83
N LYS A 910 83.48 29.78 -2.93
CA LYS A 910 83.64 29.12 -1.63
C LYS A 910 82.40 28.35 -1.28
N THR A 911 82.55 27.06 -1.10
CA THR A 911 81.51 26.19 -0.60
C THR A 911 81.65 26.01 0.93
N PHE A 912 80.51 26.04 1.65
CA PHE A 912 80.50 25.87 3.10
C PHE A 912 79.19 25.30 3.55
N THR A 913 79.16 24.64 4.71
CA THR A 913 77.93 24.24 5.38
C THR A 913 77.58 25.29 6.42
N ALA A 914 76.34 25.77 6.38
CA ALA A 914 75.89 26.75 7.37
C ALA A 914 75.75 26.09 8.75
N THR A 915 76.50 26.53 9.72
CA THR A 915 76.40 26.09 11.13
C THR A 915 75.57 27.04 11.98
N ARG A 916 75.23 28.17 11.41
CA ARG A 916 74.33 29.20 12.00
C ARG A 916 73.55 29.86 10.88
N ASN A 917 72.36 30.40 11.19
CA ASN A 917 71.56 31.12 10.20
C ASN A 917 72.12 32.47 9.79
N THR A 918 73.04 33.04 10.64
CA THR A 918 73.76 34.33 10.38
C THR A 918 75.24 34.12 10.63
N GLY A 919 76.06 34.57 9.77
CA GLY A 919 77.48 34.44 9.89
C GLY A 919 78.20 35.12 8.76
N SER A 920 79.50 34.76 8.57
CA SER A 920 80.32 35.26 7.44
C SER A 920 81.28 34.18 6.96
N ILE A 921 81.62 34.23 5.68
CA ILE A 921 82.66 33.44 5.04
C ILE A 921 83.62 34.43 4.27
N GLU A 922 84.77 33.95 3.91
CA GLU A 922 85.73 34.77 3.13
C GLU A 922 85.94 34.10 1.77
N VAL A 923 85.81 34.91 0.66
CA VAL A 923 86.04 34.48 -0.69
C VAL A 923 87.28 35.21 -1.15
N GLU A 924 88.29 34.47 -1.57
CA GLU A 924 89.57 35.04 -1.90
C GLU A 924 89.82 35.05 -3.41
N PHE A 925 90.13 36.21 -3.95
CA PHE A 925 90.52 36.42 -5.33
C PHE A 925 92.00 36.69 -5.38
N THR A 926 92.76 35.85 -6.09
CA THR A 926 94.16 36.02 -6.29
C THR A 926 94.46 36.36 -7.78
N LEU A 927 95.05 37.48 -8.06
CA LEU A 927 95.31 37.94 -9.37
C LEU A 927 96.59 38.79 -9.53
N PRO A 928 97.20 38.92 -10.67
CA PRO A 928 98.40 39.76 -10.80
C PRO A 928 98.12 41.24 -10.47
N ALA A 929 98.87 41.83 -9.54
CA ALA A 929 98.63 43.19 -9.02
C ALA A 929 98.61 44.28 -10.09
N LYS A 930 99.40 44.13 -11.14
CA LYS A 930 99.46 45.03 -12.26
C LYS A 930 98.13 45.21 -13.04
N VAL A 931 97.20 44.18 -12.98
CA VAL A 931 95.91 44.29 -13.63
C VAL A 931 94.99 45.29 -12.91
N LEU A 932 95.18 45.49 -11.61
CA LEU A 932 94.44 46.45 -10.81
C LEU A 932 95.02 47.84 -10.73
N GLN A 933 96.15 48.00 -11.27
CA GLN A 933 96.88 49.25 -11.21
C GLN A 933 96.11 50.42 -11.85
N GLY A 934 95.74 51.40 -11.05
CA GLY A 934 94.93 52.53 -11.47
C GLY A 934 93.48 52.23 -11.80
N LYS A 935 92.99 51.00 -11.39
CA LYS A 935 91.64 50.60 -11.55
C LYS A 935 90.88 50.53 -10.15
N THR A 936 89.65 50.87 -10.22
CA THR A 936 88.71 50.64 -9.14
C THR A 936 87.84 49.45 -9.51
N THR A 937 87.86 48.43 -8.65
CA THR A 937 87.07 47.25 -8.86
C THR A 937 85.99 47.07 -7.73
N VAL A 938 84.90 46.44 -8.06
CA VAL A 938 83.78 46.09 -7.17
C VAL A 938 83.63 44.61 -7.23
N VAL A 939 83.47 43.98 -6.06
CA VAL A 939 83.16 42.53 -5.96
C VAL A 939 81.70 42.36 -6.03
N PHE A 940 81.22 41.39 -6.88
CA PHE A 940 79.86 40.95 -6.97
C PHE A 940 79.81 39.52 -6.52
N GLU A 941 78.84 39.19 -5.67
CA GLU A 941 78.66 37.85 -5.14
C GLU A 941 77.22 37.28 -5.44
N ASP A 942 77.23 36.08 -5.88
CA ASP A 942 75.96 35.22 -5.91
C ASP A 942 76.16 34.07 -5.01
N MET A 943 75.11 33.82 -4.15
CA MET A 943 75.04 32.61 -3.29
C MET A 943 74.16 31.58 -3.91
N TYR A 944 74.63 30.37 -3.92
CA TYR A 944 73.91 29.21 -4.48
C TYR A 944 73.64 28.11 -3.40
N ASN A 945 72.52 27.46 -3.50
CA ASN A 945 72.22 26.18 -2.85
C ASN A 945 71.77 25.17 -3.90
N ASP A 946 72.34 23.97 -3.95
CA ASP A 946 72.07 22.93 -4.94
C ASP A 946 72.04 23.44 -6.39
N GLY A 947 73.00 24.40 -6.70
CA GLY A 947 73.11 24.98 -8.04
C GLY A 947 72.15 26.11 -8.36
N VAL A 948 71.19 26.40 -7.51
CA VAL A 948 70.19 27.49 -7.63
C VAL A 948 70.68 28.72 -6.94
N LYS A 949 70.63 29.84 -7.63
CA LYS A 949 71.06 31.18 -7.05
C LYS A 949 69.96 31.71 -6.14
N ILE A 950 70.31 31.86 -4.86
CA ILE A 950 69.33 32.17 -3.78
C ILE A 950 69.53 33.60 -3.23
N ALA A 951 70.68 34.19 -3.40
CA ALA A 951 70.97 35.56 -3.00
C ALA A 951 72.05 36.21 -3.90
N THR A 952 72.00 37.44 -4.00
CA THR A 952 72.99 38.22 -4.79
C THR A 952 73.34 39.52 -4.07
N HIS A 953 74.59 39.95 -4.19
CA HIS A 953 75.01 41.26 -3.84
C HIS A 953 75.87 41.81 -5.00
N SER A 954 75.24 42.56 -5.85
CA SER A 954 75.83 43.00 -7.14
C SER A 954 75.60 44.51 -7.40
N ASP A 955 76.01 45.32 -6.45
CA ASP A 955 75.85 46.75 -6.54
C ASP A 955 77.18 47.42 -6.92
N ILE A 956 77.32 47.85 -8.16
CA ILE A 956 78.49 48.50 -8.71
C ILE A 956 78.85 49.81 -7.96
N THR A 957 77.91 50.39 -7.20
CA THR A 957 78.06 51.59 -6.44
C THR A 957 78.52 51.38 -4.98
N ASP A 958 78.39 50.11 -4.51
CA ASP A 958 78.71 49.81 -3.09
C ASP A 958 80.18 50.10 -2.76
N ILE A 959 80.35 50.97 -1.80
CA ILE A 959 81.70 51.41 -1.37
C ILE A 959 82.40 50.32 -0.52
N ASN A 960 81.65 49.46 0.20
CA ASN A 960 82.23 48.37 0.99
C ASN A 960 82.76 47.26 0.06
N GLN A 961 82.22 47.05 -1.16
CA GLN A 961 82.77 46.17 -2.14
C GLN A 961 83.82 46.75 -3.04
N THR A 962 84.08 48.01 -2.90
CA THR A 962 84.96 48.75 -3.81
C THR A 962 86.39 48.69 -3.34
N ILE A 963 87.32 48.24 -4.21
CA ILE A 963 88.71 48.16 -4.05
C ILE A 963 89.35 49.14 -5.06
N ALA A 964 90.03 50.18 -4.63
CA ALA A 964 90.81 51.11 -5.49
C ALA A 964 92.31 50.89 -5.22
N ILE A 965 93.01 50.47 -6.26
CA ILE A 965 94.46 50.30 -6.18
C ILE A 965 95.10 51.48 -6.96
N GLY A 966 95.76 52.32 -6.23
CA GLY A 966 96.49 53.51 -6.83
C GLY A 966 97.62 53.12 -7.77
N ARG A 967 98.09 54.05 -8.64
CA ARG A 967 99.25 53.77 -9.51
C ARG A 967 100.46 53.46 -8.66
N LEU A 968 101.06 52.29 -8.89
CA LEU A 968 102.30 51.87 -8.23
C LEU A 968 103.51 52.57 -8.97
N ASP A 969 103.88 53.74 -8.49
CA ASP A 969 105.03 54.36 -8.95
C ASP A 969 106.35 53.68 -8.51
N VAL A 970 107.19 53.27 -9.46
CA VAL A 970 108.32 52.36 -9.28
C VAL A 970 109.59 53.10 -8.90
N ASN A 971 109.59 54.12 -8.09
CA ASN A 971 110.80 54.72 -7.58
C ASN A 971 110.55 55.37 -6.19
N PHE A 972 110.80 54.56 -5.19
CA PHE A 972 111.24 55.09 -3.88
C PHE A 972 112.50 54.29 -3.44
N PRO A 973 113.58 54.90 -3.31
CA PRO A 973 114.75 54.35 -2.68
C PRO A 973 114.60 54.51 -1.18
N TYR A 974 114.76 53.44 -0.56
CA TYR A 974 114.99 53.23 0.89
C TYR A 974 114.31 54.15 1.92
N GLY A 975 113.55 53.45 2.74
CA GLY A 975 113.24 53.85 4.07
C GLY A 975 111.85 53.89 4.55
N GLY A 976 111.51 52.80 5.17
CA GLY A 976 110.57 52.77 6.30
C GLY A 976 109.18 53.19 6.11
N HIS A 977 108.36 52.23 6.31
CA HIS A 977 106.93 52.23 6.80
C HIS A 977 105.95 53.18 6.07
N GLY A 978 105.11 52.55 5.43
CA GLY A 978 103.90 53.17 5.07
C GLY A 978 103.13 52.43 3.99
N LEU A 979 102.59 51.36 4.28
CA LEU A 979 101.49 50.79 3.47
C LEU A 979 100.37 51.82 3.40
N GLY A 980 100.21 52.35 2.19
CA GLY A 980 99.07 53.20 1.87
C GLY A 980 97.78 52.53 2.34
N SER A 981 97.22 53.07 3.35
CA SER A 981 95.98 52.56 3.87
C SER A 981 94.91 52.61 2.78
N VAL A 982 94.33 51.54 2.46
CA VAL A 982 93.03 51.46 1.76
C VAL A 982 92.09 52.21 2.69
N LYS A 983 91.74 53.44 2.37
CA LYS A 983 90.64 54.07 3.11
C LYS A 983 89.34 53.48 2.67
N THR A 984 88.78 52.61 3.52
CA THR A 984 87.41 52.28 3.44
C THR A 984 86.66 53.17 4.45
N GLY A 985 85.81 54.02 3.96
CA GLY A 985 84.88 54.80 4.76
C GLY A 985 85.27 56.18 5.20
N ASP A 986 84.40 57.09 4.95
CA ASP A 986 84.47 58.48 5.34
C ASP A 986 84.33 58.65 6.88
N PRO A 987 85.24 59.35 7.61
CA PRO A 987 85.11 59.55 9.07
C PRO A 987 83.92 60.38 9.51
N LEU A 988 83.19 61.01 8.59
CA LEU A 988 81.93 61.75 8.89
C LEU A 988 80.77 60.88 9.21
N ALA A 989 80.77 59.59 8.74
CA ALA A 989 79.62 58.62 9.05
C ALA A 989 79.64 58.07 10.49
N LEU A 990 80.82 58.06 11.15
CA LEU A 990 80.90 57.52 12.55
C LEU A 990 80.28 58.47 13.55
N GLY A 991 80.38 59.84 13.27
CA GLY A 991 79.80 60.86 14.13
C GLY A 991 78.31 60.92 14.10
N LEU A 992 77.70 60.61 12.92
CA LEU A 992 76.27 60.63 12.74
C LEU A 992 75.60 59.30 13.34
N THR A 993 76.34 58.19 13.29
CA THR A 993 75.87 56.91 13.84
C THR A 993 75.81 56.91 15.36
N LEU A 994 76.78 57.59 15.97
CA LEU A 994 76.78 57.78 17.43
C LEU A 994 75.72 58.78 17.94
N MET A 995 75.34 59.78 17.12
CA MET A 995 74.24 60.66 17.45
C MET A 995 72.88 60.01 17.32
N ILE A 996 72.64 59.11 16.32
CA ILE A 996 71.42 58.34 16.16
C ILE A 996 71.25 57.33 17.25
N LEU A 997 72.32 56.63 17.73
CA LEU A 997 72.31 55.76 18.85
C LEU A 997 71.98 56.44 20.19
N GLY A 998 72.46 57.70 20.36
CA GLY A 998 72.13 58.49 21.57
C GLY A 998 70.66 58.93 21.63
N ILE A 999 70.06 59.25 20.47
CA ILE A 999 68.63 59.65 20.34
C ILE A 999 67.76 58.46 20.51
N SER A 1000 68.16 57.31 19.95
CA SER A 1000 67.35 56.03 20.08
C SER A 1000 67.31 55.53 21.52
N SER A 1001 68.37 55.68 22.29
CA SER A 1001 68.39 55.29 23.69
C SER A 1001 67.54 56.21 24.59
N MET A 1002 67.48 57.53 24.30
CA MET A 1002 66.56 58.43 24.99
C MET A 1002 65.06 58.17 24.66
N LEU A 1003 64.77 57.90 23.40
CA LEU A 1003 63.38 57.51 23.01
C LEU A 1003 62.92 56.20 23.68
N LEU A 1004 63.80 55.22 23.79
CA LEU A 1004 63.50 53.94 24.47
C LEU A 1004 63.16 54.09 25.96
N VAL A 1005 63.90 55.01 26.64
CA VAL A 1005 63.64 55.31 28.04
C VAL A 1005 62.36 56.10 28.25
N VAL A 1006 61.96 56.95 27.27
CA VAL A 1006 60.67 57.66 27.30
C VAL A 1006 59.52 56.68 27.06
N VAL A 1007 59.62 55.68 26.11
CA VAL A 1007 58.64 54.71 25.80
C VAL A 1007 58.48 53.75 26.98
N ILE A 1008 59.55 53.29 27.61
CA ILE A 1008 59.49 52.40 28.77
C ILE A 1008 58.81 53.10 29.96
N ARG A 1009 59.10 54.42 30.19
CA ARG A 1009 58.40 55.20 31.24
C ARG A 1009 56.93 55.49 30.92
N ALA A 1010 56.55 55.65 29.63
CA ALA A 1010 55.15 55.78 29.21
C ALA A 1010 54.38 54.48 29.42
N LYS A 1011 55.00 53.32 29.09
CA LYS A 1011 54.38 52.01 29.26
C LYS A 1011 54.23 51.61 30.73
N LYS A 1012 55.16 52.02 31.61
CA LYS A 1012 55.09 51.83 33.07
C LYS A 1012 53.96 52.69 33.72
N ARG A 1013 53.70 53.91 33.20
CA ARG A 1013 52.59 54.72 33.66
C ARG A 1013 51.20 54.27 33.13
N ALA A 1014 51.14 53.50 32.01
CA ALA A 1014 49.90 52.93 31.50
C ALA A 1014 49.46 51.68 32.24
N ASN A 1015 50.43 50.92 32.79
CA ASN A 1015 50.15 49.73 33.58
C ASN A 1015 49.92 50.00 35.07
N GLU A 1016 50.03 51.24 35.54
CA GLU A 1016 49.69 51.63 36.90
C GLU A 1016 48.31 52.35 36.96
N ALA A 1017 47.59 52.42 35.80
CA ALA A 1017 46.27 53.04 35.70
C ALA A 1017 45.16 52.10 35.20
N GLU A 1018 45.43 50.80 35.14
CA GLU A 1018 44.44 49.70 35.10
C GLU A 1018 44.57 48.88 36.41
#